data_1a04819be0bb6f7777e472ec92418c86
#
_entry.id   1a04819be0bb6f7777e472ec92418c86
#
_cell.length_a   1.000
_cell.length_b   1.000
_cell.length_c   1.000
_cell.angle_alpha   90.00
_cell.angle_beta   90.00
_cell.angle_gamma   90.00
#
_symmetry.space_group_name_H-M   'P 1'
#
loop_
_entity.id
_entity.type
_entity.pdbx_description
1 polymer ?
#
loop_
_entity_poly.entity_id
_entity_poly.type
_entity_poly.pdbx_seq_one_letter_code
_entity_poly.pdbx_strand_id
1 'polypeptide(L)'
;MRCGIGIVAAMGCLPVLALAQANPTPAPEPTQSTTKEPAALNRVEVVGPSGENDQRRASTASKIIINKDEIERYGDSSVSEILKRLPGVTSGGRPGRGGDVRMRGMGGGYTQLLVDGERMPPGFSLDNLPPEQVERIEVLRAPTAETGTQAVAGTINIVLKQALKKTLNELKLGVSLEDTKVSPNASWTRNDKYGDAISYTLTLSVNHGDSRDESDTRTRWYDLPTGNRVLDQHETGFTTNQRDGVNINGRVQLSLGEGESVQLTPFIVVSQSTNGTQSQLDQVPGGIISPPYARYTSEGDGRFTLVRTNTQWQKNLGDGKKMEVRYGVGTGTFESRGLRKEFDSTGLQTRTVDDRTNTRESGWNLTGKLSQQLQNEHSLVGGLELDSSVRRNSRTTLQNGLPILTEFGDDLHAAVLRVATYAQDEWNPSKQISAYAGLRWEGIETRSDSDVYQVSNQSSVLSPLLHATWKPFETSRDQFRSSLTRSYRAATTGELIARPAISQLFPTGTNALSSPDRAGNPNLAPELARGFEIAYEHYLSKGGLISANYFYRRINDLIRNVVALEDVSWSTNKRWVSRPQNVGNATAQGVELEAKFRMDEVWTDALPVSLRTNVSFFDSTVEQVLGPNNRLEGQPRGTANVGADYKLRGLPISMGASVNYTPAYDLQLSDIQNSSVGAKVVTDAFVVWFLNPNAQLRFSANNLLPRDYANTASILNGTQRQDSESANPSKLRWGVRLELKL
;
A
#
# COMPACT_ATOMS: atom_id res chain seq x y z
N MET A 1 -35.86 15.57 -1.59
CA MET A 1 -36.40 16.71 -0.81
C MET A 1 -35.28 17.19 0.10
N ARG A 2 -34.92 18.47 -0.10
CA ARG A 2 -34.06 19.35 0.73
C ARG A 2 -33.02 18.69 1.63
N CYS A 3 -31.77 18.57 1.14
CA CYS A 3 -30.57 18.41 1.95
C CYS A 3 -29.98 19.78 2.25
N GLY A 4 -30.03 20.17 3.53
CA GLY A 4 -29.27 21.31 4.05
C GLY A 4 -27.88 20.83 4.48
N ILE A 5 -26.83 21.27 3.77
CA ILE A 5 -25.44 21.09 4.18
C ILE A 5 -25.09 22.21 5.14
N GLY A 6 -25.07 21.90 6.43
CA GLY A 6 -24.52 22.79 7.45
C GLY A 6 -23.02 22.58 7.60
N ILE A 7 -22.23 23.52 7.09
CA ILE A 7 -20.78 23.57 7.35
C ILE A 7 -20.59 24.23 8.72
N VAL A 8 -20.20 23.46 9.73
CA VAL A 8 -19.75 24.02 11.02
C VAL A 8 -18.24 24.27 10.88
N ALA A 9 -17.90 25.55 10.73
CA ALA A 9 -16.53 26.04 10.81
C ALA A 9 -16.16 26.21 12.30
N ALA A 10 -15.34 25.33 12.84
CA ALA A 10 -14.68 25.53 14.12
C ALA A 10 -13.38 26.33 13.88
N MET A 11 -13.49 27.67 14.00
CA MET A 11 -12.35 28.58 14.10
C MET A 11 -11.84 28.58 15.55
N GLY A 12 -10.66 27.93 15.76
CA GLY A 12 -9.90 28.09 16.99
C GLY A 12 -9.13 29.41 16.97
N CYS A 13 -9.37 30.26 17.98
CA CYS A 13 -8.68 31.53 18.19
C CYS A 13 -7.17 31.36 18.37
N LEU A 14 -6.39 32.03 17.52
CA LEU A 14 -4.98 32.32 17.76
C LEU A 14 -4.85 33.76 18.29
N PRO A 15 -3.98 34.03 19.27
CA PRO A 15 -3.78 35.38 19.74
C PRO A 15 -2.96 36.21 18.75
N VAL A 16 -3.43 37.40 18.44
CA VAL A 16 -2.76 38.42 17.64
C VAL A 16 -1.67 39.05 18.48
N LEU A 17 -0.41 38.86 18.09
CA LEU A 17 0.74 39.63 18.59
C LEU A 17 0.89 40.89 17.76
N ALA A 18 0.75 42.05 18.38
CA ALA A 18 0.98 43.35 17.80
C ALA A 18 2.51 43.58 17.60
N LEU A 19 2.94 43.84 16.36
CA LEU A 19 4.30 44.25 16.05
C LEU A 19 4.37 45.77 15.98
N ALA A 20 5.25 46.32 16.80
CA ALA A 20 5.61 47.76 16.77
C ALA A 20 6.57 48.04 15.59
N GLN A 21 6.32 49.10 14.84
CA GLN A 21 7.17 49.59 13.76
C GLN A 21 8.41 50.28 14.32
N ALA A 22 9.60 49.94 13.81
CA ALA A 22 10.84 50.68 13.97
C ALA A 22 11.39 51.06 12.60
N ASN A 23 11.73 52.32 12.41
CA ASN A 23 12.32 52.91 11.19
C ASN A 23 13.78 52.50 11.01
N PRO A 24 14.27 52.32 9.77
CA PRO A 24 15.65 51.93 9.49
C PRO A 24 16.61 53.13 9.36
N THR A 25 17.78 52.98 9.94
CA THR A 25 18.95 53.84 9.75
C THR A 25 19.86 53.21 8.65
N PRO A 26 20.51 53.95 7.74
CA PRO A 26 21.24 53.37 6.64
C PRO A 26 22.62 52.83 7.04
N ALA A 27 23.00 51.72 6.40
CA ALA A 27 24.24 50.98 6.62
C ALA A 27 25.37 51.49 5.72
N PRO A 28 26.66 51.40 6.13
CA PRO A 28 27.81 51.68 5.30
C PRO A 28 28.23 50.52 4.41
N GLU A 29 28.84 50.83 3.25
CA GLU A 29 29.30 49.86 2.24
C GLU A 29 30.38 48.91 2.77
N PRO A 30 30.43 47.65 2.27
CA PRO A 30 31.43 46.68 2.71
C PRO A 30 32.66 46.67 1.80
N THR A 31 33.82 46.72 2.45
CA THR A 31 35.14 46.45 1.85
C THR A 31 35.30 44.96 1.52
N GLN A 32 35.75 44.66 0.29
CA GLN A 32 36.04 43.28 -0.15
C GLN A 32 37.24 42.70 0.60
N SER A 33 37.02 41.58 1.26
CA SER A 33 38.06 40.69 1.77
C SER A 33 37.89 39.32 1.11
N THR A 34 38.85 38.93 0.29
CA THR A 34 38.94 37.59 -0.31
C THR A 34 39.43 36.56 0.70
N THR A 35 38.54 35.78 1.25
CA THR A 35 38.89 34.55 1.96
C THR A 35 38.26 33.39 1.20
N LYS A 36 39.08 32.45 0.69
CA LYS A 36 38.64 31.19 0.11
C LYS A 36 37.97 30.38 1.21
N GLU A 37 36.67 30.21 1.15
CA GLU A 37 35.95 29.22 1.90
C GLU A 37 36.29 27.79 1.43
N PRO A 38 36.49 26.83 2.38
CA PRO A 38 36.57 25.40 2.03
C PRO A 38 35.20 24.97 1.49
N ALA A 39 35.19 24.28 0.35
CA ALA A 39 33.97 23.72 -0.23
C ALA A 39 33.29 22.79 0.79
N ALA A 40 32.25 23.30 1.43
CA ALA A 40 31.33 22.49 2.21
C ALA A 40 30.62 21.52 1.24
N LEU A 41 30.91 20.23 1.34
CA LEU A 41 30.10 19.17 0.74
C LEU A 41 28.75 19.15 1.47
N ASN A 42 27.85 19.99 1.00
CA ASN A 42 26.45 19.94 1.38
C ASN A 42 25.92 18.59 0.94
N ARG A 43 25.67 17.67 1.88
CA ARG A 43 24.62 16.66 1.66
C ARG A 43 23.30 17.42 1.75
N VAL A 44 23.03 18.13 0.69
CA VAL A 44 21.80 18.83 0.43
C VAL A 44 20.77 17.73 0.24
N GLU A 45 19.68 17.77 1.00
CA GLU A 45 18.39 17.51 0.37
C GLU A 45 18.35 18.44 -0.84
N VAL A 46 18.81 17.95 -2.00
CA VAL A 46 18.86 18.71 -3.23
C VAL A 46 17.43 18.89 -3.70
N VAL A 47 16.81 19.97 -3.28
CA VAL A 47 15.64 20.57 -3.91
C VAL A 47 16.14 21.30 -5.16
N GLY A 48 16.66 20.53 -6.09
CA GLY A 48 17.05 20.92 -7.45
C GLY A 48 16.72 19.75 -8.37
N PRO A 49 16.70 19.90 -9.69
CA PRO A 49 16.42 18.81 -10.62
C PRO A 49 17.63 17.86 -10.74
N SER A 50 18.05 17.27 -9.62
CA SER A 50 18.92 16.11 -9.64
C SER A 50 18.07 14.96 -10.16
N GLY A 51 18.53 14.31 -11.21
CA GLY A 51 17.81 13.20 -11.83
C GLY A 51 17.51 12.10 -10.81
N GLU A 52 16.44 11.36 -11.03
CA GLU A 52 16.01 10.19 -10.22
C GLU A 52 17.18 9.26 -9.88
N ASN A 53 18.06 9.01 -10.87
CA ASN A 53 19.23 8.17 -10.71
C ASN A 53 20.32 8.81 -9.83
N ASP A 54 20.43 10.13 -9.76
CA ASP A 54 21.40 10.80 -8.89
C ASP A 54 21.03 10.63 -7.42
N GLN A 55 19.74 10.76 -7.08
CA GLN A 55 19.26 10.53 -5.73
C GLN A 55 19.39 9.06 -5.32
N ARG A 56 19.09 8.11 -6.25
CA ARG A 56 19.30 6.68 -6.03
C ARG A 56 20.78 6.38 -5.81
N ARG A 57 21.65 6.95 -6.64
CA ARG A 57 23.11 6.75 -6.58
C ARG A 57 23.72 7.29 -5.29
N ALA A 58 23.20 8.40 -4.77
CA ALA A 58 23.71 9.06 -3.55
C ALA A 58 23.30 8.32 -2.26
N SER A 59 22.23 7.53 -2.25
CA SER A 59 21.76 6.83 -1.05
C SER A 59 22.61 5.59 -0.77
N THR A 60 23.05 5.36 0.47
CA THR A 60 23.75 4.13 0.87
C THR A 60 22.79 2.95 0.99
N ALA A 61 21.57 3.16 1.50
CA ALA A 61 20.50 2.16 1.48
C ALA A 61 19.91 2.02 0.08
N SER A 62 19.51 0.79 -0.32
CA SER A 62 18.90 0.52 -1.62
C SER A 62 17.52 1.18 -1.74
N LYS A 63 17.40 2.14 -2.67
CA LYS A 63 16.20 2.96 -2.87
C LYS A 63 15.89 3.10 -4.37
N ILE A 64 14.62 2.99 -4.75
CA ILE A 64 14.11 3.33 -6.08
C ILE A 64 13.22 4.56 -5.91
N ILE A 65 13.32 5.50 -6.84
CA ILE A 65 12.48 6.70 -6.87
C ILE A 65 11.73 6.71 -8.20
N ILE A 66 10.44 6.93 -8.14
CA ILE A 66 9.56 7.11 -9.29
C ILE A 66 9.04 8.53 -9.23
N ASN A 67 9.35 9.33 -10.21
CA ASN A 67 8.98 10.74 -10.27
C ASN A 67 7.56 10.95 -10.84
N LYS A 68 7.08 12.19 -10.76
CA LYS A 68 5.76 12.60 -11.24
C LYS A 68 5.53 12.24 -12.73
N ASP A 69 6.51 12.44 -13.60
CA ASP A 69 6.36 12.18 -15.05
C ASP A 69 6.13 10.70 -15.33
N GLU A 70 6.72 9.83 -14.55
CA GLU A 70 6.51 8.39 -14.65
C GLU A 70 5.17 7.96 -14.04
N ILE A 71 4.78 8.54 -12.91
CA ILE A 71 3.50 8.32 -12.25
C ILE A 71 2.33 8.67 -13.18
N GLU A 72 2.40 9.82 -13.86
CA GLU A 72 1.30 10.32 -14.69
C GLU A 72 1.30 9.73 -16.12
N ARG A 73 2.31 8.94 -16.48
CA ARG A 73 2.57 8.49 -17.86
C ARG A 73 1.45 7.67 -18.47
N TYR A 74 0.93 6.69 -17.77
CA TYR A 74 -0.05 5.73 -18.28
C TYR A 74 -1.50 6.17 -18.08
N GLY A 75 -1.72 7.25 -17.33
CA GLY A 75 -3.07 7.74 -17.04
C GLY A 75 -3.85 6.86 -16.08
N ASP A 76 -3.13 6.22 -15.16
CA ASP A 76 -3.72 5.39 -14.11
C ASP A 76 -4.76 6.13 -13.29
N SER A 77 -5.76 5.41 -12.83
CA SER A 77 -6.85 5.96 -12.02
C SER A 77 -6.52 5.97 -10.52
N SER A 78 -5.53 5.18 -10.08
CA SER A 78 -5.13 5.08 -8.67
C SER A 78 -3.63 4.82 -8.52
N VAL A 79 -3.11 5.10 -7.33
CA VAL A 79 -1.71 4.78 -6.98
C VAL A 79 -1.46 3.28 -6.99
N SER A 80 -2.44 2.44 -6.64
CA SER A 80 -2.29 0.99 -6.72
C SER A 80 -1.97 0.50 -8.13
N GLU A 81 -2.51 1.12 -9.17
CA GLU A 81 -2.24 0.75 -10.56
C GLU A 81 -0.81 1.08 -10.97
N ILE A 82 -0.26 2.19 -10.49
CA ILE A 82 1.13 2.59 -10.74
C ILE A 82 2.10 1.59 -10.11
N LEU A 83 1.83 1.21 -8.86
CA LEU A 83 2.72 0.34 -8.08
C LEU A 83 2.93 -1.04 -8.71
N LYS A 84 1.96 -1.57 -9.46
CA LYS A 84 2.09 -2.87 -10.17
C LYS A 84 3.26 -2.93 -11.16
N ARG A 85 3.70 -1.79 -11.70
CA ARG A 85 4.77 -1.72 -12.70
C ARG A 85 6.16 -1.58 -12.11
N LEU A 86 6.25 -1.49 -10.77
CA LEU A 86 7.53 -1.32 -10.09
C LEU A 86 8.29 -2.64 -9.96
N PRO A 87 9.64 -2.61 -9.99
CA PRO A 87 10.46 -3.78 -9.78
C PRO A 87 10.14 -4.48 -8.45
N GLY A 88 9.91 -5.79 -8.50
CA GLY A 88 9.65 -6.60 -7.31
C GLY A 88 8.29 -6.34 -6.66
N VAL A 89 7.41 -5.53 -7.26
CA VAL A 89 6.07 -5.26 -6.72
C VAL A 89 5.02 -6.10 -7.44
N THR A 90 4.12 -6.67 -6.66
CA THR A 90 2.95 -7.44 -7.14
C THR A 90 1.69 -6.85 -6.55
N SER A 91 0.56 -7.08 -7.19
CA SER A 91 -0.76 -6.77 -6.62
C SER A 91 -1.62 -8.03 -6.56
N GLY A 92 -2.29 -8.22 -5.44
CA GLY A 92 -3.30 -9.26 -5.29
C GLY A 92 -4.51 -9.04 -6.21
N GLY A 93 -5.40 -10.03 -6.27
CA GLY A 93 -6.65 -9.93 -7.02
C GLY A 93 -6.50 -10.02 -8.54
N ARG A 94 -7.62 -9.86 -9.24
CA ARG A 94 -7.73 -9.98 -10.69
C ARG A 94 -7.19 -8.75 -11.43
N PRO A 95 -6.86 -8.89 -12.75
CA PRO A 95 -6.45 -7.79 -13.59
C PRO A 95 -7.47 -6.65 -13.62
N GLY A 96 -6.99 -5.40 -13.66
CA GLY A 96 -7.85 -4.21 -13.76
C GLY A 96 -8.57 -3.79 -12.48
N ARG A 97 -8.33 -4.49 -11.36
CA ARG A 97 -8.85 -4.10 -10.04
C ARG A 97 -7.72 -3.80 -9.06
N GLY A 98 -8.01 -2.91 -8.10
CA GLY A 98 -7.14 -2.67 -6.97
C GLY A 98 -6.97 -3.95 -6.15
N GLY A 99 -5.87 -4.03 -5.41
CA GLY A 99 -5.58 -5.15 -4.53
C GLY A 99 -4.40 -4.83 -3.63
N ASP A 100 -4.13 -5.68 -2.65
CA ASP A 100 -2.99 -5.52 -1.76
C ASP A 100 -1.69 -5.42 -2.55
N VAL A 101 -0.99 -4.32 -2.34
CA VAL A 101 0.34 -4.10 -2.91
C VAL A 101 1.36 -4.85 -2.06
N ARG A 102 2.16 -5.68 -2.70
CA ARG A 102 3.11 -6.58 -2.06
C ARG A 102 4.48 -6.44 -2.71
N MET A 103 5.49 -6.19 -1.92
CA MET A 103 6.87 -6.29 -2.39
C MET A 103 7.33 -7.75 -2.36
N ARG A 104 8.07 -8.17 -3.40
CA ARG A 104 8.64 -9.53 -3.51
C ARG A 104 7.60 -10.65 -3.45
N GLY A 105 6.36 -10.32 -3.78
CA GLY A 105 5.23 -11.25 -3.69
C GLY A 105 4.89 -11.71 -2.28
N MET A 106 5.55 -11.20 -1.23
CA MET A 106 5.30 -11.59 0.15
C MET A 106 3.93 -11.07 0.60
N GLY A 107 3.20 -11.87 1.36
CA GLY A 107 1.81 -11.65 1.75
C GLY A 107 1.51 -10.35 2.49
N GLY A 108 0.29 -10.18 2.94
CA GLY A 108 -0.16 -8.98 3.65
C GLY A 108 0.65 -8.68 4.91
N GLY A 109 0.97 -7.40 5.15
CA GLY A 109 1.70 -6.94 6.32
C GLY A 109 3.23 -6.96 6.22
N TYR A 110 3.81 -7.56 5.17
CA TYR A 110 5.27 -7.56 4.96
C TYR A 110 5.77 -6.30 4.25
N THR A 111 4.92 -5.63 3.50
CA THR A 111 5.22 -4.36 2.85
C THR A 111 4.67 -3.22 3.70
N GLN A 112 5.53 -2.29 4.11
CA GLN A 112 5.10 -1.09 4.80
C GLN A 112 4.69 -0.03 3.77
N LEU A 113 3.47 0.51 3.92
CA LEU A 113 2.97 1.61 3.12
C LEU A 113 2.93 2.89 3.94
N LEU A 114 3.57 3.94 3.44
CA LEU A 114 3.63 5.25 4.08
C LEU A 114 3.11 6.32 3.11
N VAL A 115 2.53 7.39 3.66
CA VAL A 115 2.23 8.63 2.93
C VAL A 115 2.92 9.76 3.67
N ASP A 116 3.82 10.48 2.99
CA ASP A 116 4.74 11.48 3.56
C ASP A 116 5.56 10.96 4.77
N GLY A 117 5.96 9.68 4.72
CA GLY A 117 6.71 9.02 5.79
C GLY A 117 5.86 8.52 6.96
N GLU A 118 4.54 8.68 6.91
CA GLU A 118 3.61 8.37 7.98
C GLU A 118 2.71 7.19 7.62
N ARG A 119 2.40 6.35 8.60
CA ARG A 119 1.47 5.23 8.43
C ARG A 119 0.04 5.72 8.25
N MET A 120 -0.68 5.08 7.34
CA MET A 120 -2.10 5.34 7.17
C MET A 120 -2.92 4.48 8.14
N PRO A 121 -4.08 4.99 8.60
CA PRO A 121 -4.96 4.21 9.47
C PRO A 121 -5.53 2.98 8.75
N PRO A 122 -5.88 1.92 9.48
CA PRO A 122 -6.59 0.77 8.94
C PRO A 122 -7.86 1.17 8.18
N GLY A 123 -8.08 0.53 7.02
CA GLY A 123 -9.21 0.85 6.13
C GLY A 123 -8.90 1.92 5.07
N PHE A 124 -7.75 2.60 5.14
CA PHE A 124 -7.29 3.43 4.03
C PHE A 124 -6.85 2.54 2.86
N SER A 125 -7.42 2.79 1.69
CA SER A 125 -7.01 2.15 0.44
C SER A 125 -6.21 3.12 -0.42
N LEU A 126 -5.16 2.64 -1.07
CA LEU A 126 -4.42 3.39 -2.08
C LEU A 126 -5.28 3.77 -3.30
N ASP A 127 -6.40 3.09 -3.49
CA ASP A 127 -7.40 3.45 -4.50
C ASP A 127 -8.13 4.77 -4.16
N ASN A 128 -8.04 5.20 -2.89
CA ASN A 128 -8.54 6.50 -2.44
C ASN A 128 -7.57 7.65 -2.74
N LEU A 129 -6.34 7.35 -3.16
CA LEU A 129 -5.32 8.35 -3.42
C LEU A 129 -5.14 8.54 -4.93
N PRO A 130 -5.63 9.65 -5.49
CA PRO A 130 -5.44 9.96 -6.90
C PRO A 130 -3.96 10.20 -7.22
N PRO A 131 -3.46 9.70 -8.37
CA PRO A 131 -2.08 9.92 -8.80
C PRO A 131 -1.69 11.39 -8.89
N GLU A 132 -2.66 12.25 -9.16
CA GLU A 132 -2.48 13.69 -9.29
C GLU A 132 -2.00 14.37 -8.00
N GLN A 133 -2.19 13.74 -6.84
CA GLN A 133 -1.71 14.25 -5.55
C GLN A 133 -0.27 13.83 -5.24
N VAL A 134 0.28 12.88 -5.99
CA VAL A 134 1.59 12.29 -5.74
C VAL A 134 2.69 13.08 -6.46
N GLU A 135 3.75 13.41 -5.74
CA GLU A 135 4.97 14.02 -6.29
C GLU A 135 5.96 12.95 -6.74
N ARG A 136 6.18 11.94 -5.89
CA ARG A 136 7.04 10.80 -6.16
C ARG A 136 6.68 9.60 -5.29
N ILE A 137 7.09 8.42 -5.72
CA ILE A 137 7.01 7.20 -4.94
C ILE A 137 8.44 6.73 -4.66
N GLU A 138 8.72 6.43 -3.40
CA GLU A 138 10.01 5.93 -2.93
C GLU A 138 9.84 4.47 -2.50
N VAL A 139 10.59 3.56 -3.13
CA VAL A 139 10.60 2.14 -2.76
C VAL A 139 11.93 1.84 -2.08
N LEU A 140 11.88 1.60 -0.78
CA LEU A 140 13.04 1.22 0.03
C LEU A 140 13.08 -0.31 0.12
N ARG A 141 14.06 -0.91 -0.53
CA ARG A 141 14.28 -2.36 -0.51
C ARG A 141 14.85 -2.84 0.83
N ALA A 142 15.67 -2.01 1.46
CA ALA A 142 16.23 -2.26 2.77
C ALA A 142 15.85 -1.12 3.74
N PRO A 143 15.39 -1.43 4.98
CA PRO A 143 15.03 -0.43 5.97
C PRO A 143 16.26 0.31 6.49
N THR A 144 16.07 1.56 6.94
CA THR A 144 17.03 2.32 7.75
C THR A 144 16.48 2.51 9.16
N ALA A 145 17.32 2.90 10.11
CA ALA A 145 16.87 3.12 11.47
C ALA A 145 15.83 4.26 11.55
N GLU A 146 15.96 5.27 10.70
CA GLU A 146 15.02 6.38 10.57
C GLU A 146 13.69 5.99 9.91
N THR A 147 13.70 5.15 8.87
CA THR A 147 12.46 4.78 8.15
C THR A 147 11.63 3.70 8.85
N GLY A 148 12.19 3.10 9.91
CA GLY A 148 11.55 2.02 10.66
C GLY A 148 11.85 0.64 10.08
N THR A 149 11.72 -0.38 10.94
CA THR A 149 12.09 -1.77 10.63
C THR A 149 10.90 -2.73 10.55
N GLN A 150 9.68 -2.20 10.62
CA GLN A 150 8.44 -2.97 10.49
C GLN A 150 8.10 -3.27 9.02
N ALA A 151 9.10 -3.72 8.26
CA ALA A 151 8.99 -3.98 6.82
C ALA A 151 9.92 -5.12 6.43
N VAL A 152 9.41 -6.36 6.44
CA VAL A 152 10.21 -7.54 6.07
C VAL A 152 10.52 -7.57 4.58
N ALA A 153 9.57 -7.20 3.73
CA ALA A 153 9.73 -7.15 2.27
C ALA A 153 10.30 -5.83 1.78
N GLY A 154 10.01 -4.73 2.47
CA GLY A 154 10.43 -3.38 2.11
C GLY A 154 9.35 -2.34 2.41
N THR A 155 9.66 -1.07 2.16
CA THR A 155 8.78 0.08 2.41
C THR A 155 8.48 0.82 1.11
N ILE A 156 7.23 1.16 0.89
CA ILE A 156 6.78 2.06 -0.18
C ILE A 156 6.29 3.34 0.48
N ASN A 157 6.96 4.45 0.21
CA ASN A 157 6.59 5.76 0.71
C ASN A 157 6.05 6.62 -0.44
N ILE A 158 4.82 7.05 -0.33
CA ILE A 158 4.14 7.92 -1.29
C ILE A 158 4.30 9.35 -0.80
N VAL A 159 5.09 10.14 -1.52
CA VAL A 159 5.32 11.54 -1.18
C VAL A 159 4.35 12.41 -1.95
N LEU A 160 3.54 13.16 -1.22
CA LEU A 160 2.55 14.08 -1.80
C LEU A 160 3.21 15.36 -2.31
N LYS A 161 2.55 16.03 -3.25
CA LYS A 161 3.05 17.26 -3.88
C LYS A 161 3.50 18.29 -2.85
N GLN A 162 4.68 18.83 -3.04
CA GLN A 162 5.30 19.82 -2.17
C GLN A 162 4.98 21.24 -2.66
N ALA A 163 5.06 22.21 -1.74
CA ALA A 163 4.98 23.61 -2.10
C ALA A 163 6.24 23.99 -2.90
N LEU A 164 6.09 24.12 -4.21
CA LEU A 164 7.19 24.45 -5.13
C LEU A 164 7.46 25.94 -5.11
N LYS A 165 8.70 26.33 -5.44
CA LYS A 165 9.07 27.77 -5.61
C LYS A 165 8.39 28.41 -6.84
N LYS A 166 7.87 27.60 -7.77
CA LYS A 166 7.21 28.03 -9.02
C LYS A 166 5.69 27.97 -8.88
N THR A 167 4.99 29.03 -9.25
CA THR A 167 3.53 29.05 -9.34
C THR A 167 3.03 27.96 -10.30
N LEU A 168 2.00 27.25 -9.87
CA LEU A 168 1.31 26.24 -10.68
C LEU A 168 -0.19 26.41 -10.47
N ASN A 169 -0.96 26.39 -11.56
CA ASN A 169 -2.40 26.28 -11.54
C ASN A 169 -2.79 25.25 -12.61
N GLU A 170 -3.18 24.05 -12.19
CA GLU A 170 -3.41 22.91 -13.09
C GLU A 170 -4.79 22.34 -12.85
N LEU A 171 -5.56 22.16 -13.92
CA LEU A 171 -6.87 21.48 -13.93
C LEU A 171 -6.79 20.24 -14.80
N LYS A 172 -7.22 19.11 -14.26
CA LYS A 172 -7.34 17.84 -15.00
C LYS A 172 -8.78 17.37 -14.95
N LEU A 173 -9.34 17.05 -16.11
CA LEU A 173 -10.70 16.52 -16.29
C LEU A 173 -10.59 15.19 -17.02
N GLY A 174 -11.09 14.14 -16.42
CA GLY A 174 -10.98 12.78 -16.96
C GLY A 174 -12.33 12.07 -16.98
N VAL A 175 -12.45 11.13 -17.91
CA VAL A 175 -13.53 10.15 -17.94
C VAL A 175 -12.96 8.80 -18.35
N SER A 176 -13.38 7.73 -17.68
CA SER A 176 -13.07 6.37 -18.09
C SER A 176 -14.35 5.57 -18.34
N LEU A 177 -14.26 4.62 -19.27
CA LEU A 177 -15.32 3.73 -19.68
C LEU A 177 -14.85 2.29 -19.55
N GLU A 178 -15.57 1.48 -18.80
CA GLU A 178 -15.36 0.04 -18.66
C GLU A 178 -16.69 -0.67 -18.95
N ASP A 179 -16.76 -1.40 -20.05
CA ASP A 179 -18.02 -1.93 -20.58
C ASP A 179 -19.03 -0.78 -20.78
N THR A 180 -20.15 -0.77 -20.06
CA THR A 180 -21.16 0.31 -20.10
C THR A 180 -21.04 1.29 -18.93
N LYS A 181 -20.03 1.15 -18.10
CA LYS A 181 -19.84 1.89 -16.85
C LYS A 181 -18.93 3.09 -17.06
N VAL A 182 -19.40 4.27 -16.69
CA VAL A 182 -18.70 5.55 -16.87
C VAL A 182 -18.20 6.07 -15.53
N SER A 183 -16.93 6.41 -15.47
CA SER A 183 -16.27 6.90 -14.26
C SER A 183 -15.55 8.24 -14.52
N PRO A 184 -16.20 9.39 -14.28
CA PRO A 184 -15.59 10.71 -14.39
C PRO A 184 -14.73 11.04 -13.18
N ASN A 185 -13.71 11.86 -13.40
CA ASN A 185 -12.88 12.44 -12.36
C ASN A 185 -12.45 13.87 -12.71
N ALA A 186 -12.16 14.67 -11.70
CA ALA A 186 -11.57 15.99 -11.86
C ALA A 186 -10.59 16.26 -10.72
N SER A 187 -9.50 16.95 -11.03
CA SER A 187 -8.57 17.45 -10.01
C SER A 187 -8.07 18.85 -10.36
N TRP A 188 -7.94 19.67 -9.35
CA TRP A 188 -7.38 21.00 -9.44
C TRP A 188 -6.25 21.15 -8.42
N THR A 189 -5.10 21.61 -8.90
CA THR A 189 -3.91 21.86 -8.07
C THR A 189 -3.47 23.31 -8.25
N ARG A 190 -3.35 24.02 -7.14
CA ARG A 190 -2.75 25.35 -7.11
C ARG A 190 -1.55 25.35 -6.17
N ASN A 191 -0.44 25.89 -6.65
CA ASN A 191 0.76 26.16 -5.88
C ASN A 191 1.11 27.64 -6.05
N ASP A 192 1.25 28.35 -4.95
CA ASP A 192 1.49 29.78 -4.96
C ASP A 192 2.24 30.23 -3.70
N LYS A 193 2.60 31.50 -3.64
CA LYS A 193 3.25 32.15 -2.51
C LYS A 193 2.43 33.35 -2.06
N TYR A 194 2.48 33.60 -0.76
CA TYR A 194 1.97 34.82 -0.16
C TYR A 194 3.11 35.54 0.56
N GLY A 195 3.63 36.61 -0.06
CA GLY A 195 4.89 37.22 0.36
C GLY A 195 6.08 36.28 0.22
N ASP A 196 7.15 36.53 0.95
CA ASP A 196 8.37 35.73 0.94
C ASP A 196 8.36 34.59 1.96
N ALA A 197 7.48 34.69 2.97
CA ALA A 197 7.48 33.77 4.11
C ALA A 197 6.56 32.57 3.92
N ILE A 198 5.49 32.68 3.13
CA ILE A 198 4.48 31.62 3.02
C ILE A 198 4.46 31.07 1.61
N SER A 199 4.56 29.75 1.49
CA SER A 199 4.27 29.02 0.26
C SER A 199 3.22 27.95 0.54
N TYR A 200 2.32 27.72 -0.41
CA TYR A 200 1.28 26.71 -0.24
C TYR A 200 1.02 25.91 -1.52
N THR A 201 0.60 24.69 -1.34
CA THR A 201 0.01 23.84 -2.38
C THR A 201 -1.35 23.38 -1.86
N LEU A 202 -2.36 23.46 -2.71
CA LEU A 202 -3.68 22.90 -2.48
C LEU A 202 -4.06 22.03 -3.68
N THR A 203 -4.46 20.79 -3.42
CA THR A 203 -5.01 19.89 -4.43
C THR A 203 -6.40 19.44 -3.97
N LEU A 204 -7.38 19.66 -4.82
CA LEU A 204 -8.74 19.15 -4.69
C LEU A 204 -8.99 18.13 -5.78
N SER A 205 -9.50 16.95 -5.42
CA SER A 205 -9.87 15.91 -6.37
C SER A 205 -11.25 15.37 -6.06
N VAL A 206 -12.04 15.15 -7.09
CA VAL A 206 -13.35 14.51 -7.03
C VAL A 206 -13.38 13.37 -8.04
N ASN A 207 -13.94 12.24 -7.65
CA ASN A 207 -14.03 11.07 -8.51
C ASN A 207 -15.34 10.32 -8.30
N HIS A 208 -15.88 9.81 -9.39
CA HIS A 208 -16.93 8.80 -9.41
C HIS A 208 -16.39 7.54 -10.06
N GLY A 209 -16.59 6.39 -9.42
CA GLY A 209 -16.24 5.08 -9.96
C GLY A 209 -17.50 4.23 -10.09
N ASP A 210 -17.71 3.63 -11.25
CA ASP A 210 -18.77 2.64 -11.49
C ASP A 210 -18.15 1.40 -12.14
N SER A 211 -18.45 0.22 -11.59
CA SER A 211 -17.93 -1.04 -12.11
C SER A 211 -18.91 -2.19 -11.90
N ARG A 212 -18.76 -3.21 -12.74
CA ARG A 212 -19.49 -4.48 -12.61
C ARG A 212 -18.51 -5.64 -12.69
N ASP A 213 -18.58 -6.49 -11.68
CA ASP A 213 -17.72 -7.64 -11.49
C ASP A 213 -18.53 -8.93 -11.58
N GLU A 214 -18.20 -9.79 -12.52
CA GLU A 214 -18.81 -11.11 -12.68
C GLU A 214 -17.99 -12.14 -11.90
N SER A 215 -18.67 -13.16 -11.37
CA SER A 215 -18.09 -14.29 -10.67
C SER A 215 -18.69 -15.60 -11.15
N ASP A 216 -17.85 -16.61 -11.31
CA ASP A 216 -18.19 -17.98 -11.61
C ASP A 216 -17.39 -18.88 -10.67
N THR A 217 -18.08 -19.68 -9.85
CA THR A 217 -17.42 -20.55 -8.88
C THR A 217 -18.06 -21.93 -8.91
N ARG A 218 -17.26 -22.96 -9.07
CA ARG A 218 -17.70 -24.34 -8.99
C ARG A 218 -17.07 -25.06 -7.80
N THR A 219 -17.90 -25.66 -6.95
CA THR A 219 -17.49 -26.42 -5.77
C THR A 219 -17.88 -27.87 -5.93
N ARG A 220 -16.93 -28.80 -5.77
CA ARG A 220 -17.14 -30.25 -5.87
C ARG A 220 -16.51 -30.96 -4.68
N TRP A 221 -17.27 -31.87 -4.08
CA TRP A 221 -16.75 -32.73 -3.02
C TRP A 221 -16.79 -34.18 -3.46
N TYR A 222 -15.72 -34.90 -3.16
CA TYR A 222 -15.55 -36.31 -3.50
C TYR A 222 -15.31 -37.11 -2.23
N ASP A 223 -15.97 -38.26 -2.12
CA ASP A 223 -15.65 -39.29 -1.15
C ASP A 223 -14.49 -40.13 -1.70
N LEU A 224 -13.32 -40.05 -1.08
CA LEU A 224 -12.12 -40.70 -1.57
C LEU A 224 -12.16 -42.23 -1.61
N PRO A 225 -12.71 -42.92 -0.59
CA PRO A 225 -12.84 -44.39 -0.60
C PRO A 225 -13.67 -44.93 -1.75
N THR A 226 -14.74 -44.26 -2.13
CA THR A 226 -15.64 -44.71 -3.20
C THR A 226 -15.38 -44.01 -4.54
N GLY A 227 -14.65 -42.88 -4.54
CA GLY A 227 -14.48 -42.02 -5.72
C GLY A 227 -15.76 -41.26 -6.11
N ASN A 228 -16.86 -41.41 -5.37
CA ASN A 228 -18.13 -40.80 -5.69
C ASN A 228 -18.11 -39.28 -5.41
N ARG A 229 -18.77 -38.53 -6.29
CA ARG A 229 -19.03 -37.11 -6.08
C ARG A 229 -20.23 -36.94 -5.15
N VAL A 230 -20.04 -36.32 -3.98
CA VAL A 230 -21.07 -36.13 -2.96
C VAL A 230 -21.67 -34.71 -2.99
N LEU A 231 -21.01 -33.76 -3.66
CA LEU A 231 -21.48 -32.39 -3.90
C LEU A 231 -20.98 -31.88 -5.25
N ASP A 232 -21.84 -31.23 -6.01
CA ASP A 232 -21.46 -30.43 -7.19
C ASP A 232 -22.34 -29.18 -7.24
N GLN A 233 -21.77 -28.05 -6.92
CA GLN A 233 -22.42 -26.75 -6.90
C GLN A 233 -21.75 -25.83 -7.91
N HIS A 234 -22.55 -25.04 -8.64
CA HIS A 234 -22.13 -24.01 -9.57
C HIS A 234 -22.79 -22.70 -9.17
N GLU A 235 -22.02 -21.75 -8.71
CA GLU A 235 -22.47 -20.42 -8.31
C GLU A 235 -22.02 -19.39 -9.34
N THR A 236 -22.99 -18.71 -9.98
CA THR A 236 -22.75 -17.63 -10.92
C THR A 236 -23.38 -16.34 -10.41
N GLY A 237 -22.73 -15.22 -10.65
CA GLY A 237 -23.26 -13.95 -10.16
C GLY A 237 -22.51 -12.73 -10.67
N PHE A 238 -22.96 -11.59 -10.22
CA PHE A 238 -22.27 -10.33 -10.46
C PHE A 238 -22.43 -9.37 -9.28
N THR A 239 -21.46 -8.49 -9.13
CA THR A 239 -21.49 -7.38 -8.19
C THR A 239 -21.31 -6.07 -8.93
N THR A 240 -22.23 -5.13 -8.73
CA THR A 240 -22.07 -3.74 -9.14
C THR A 240 -21.51 -2.93 -8.00
N ASN A 241 -20.53 -2.07 -8.27
CA ASN A 241 -19.92 -1.21 -7.28
C ASN A 241 -19.95 0.24 -7.81
N GLN A 242 -20.45 1.14 -6.98
CA GLN A 242 -20.39 2.58 -7.23
C GLN A 242 -19.65 3.24 -6.06
N ARG A 243 -18.83 4.23 -6.38
CA ARG A 243 -18.05 4.94 -5.37
C ARG A 243 -17.87 6.40 -5.74
N ASP A 244 -18.21 7.28 -4.83
CA ASP A 244 -17.99 8.72 -4.91
C ASP A 244 -16.89 9.11 -3.92
N GLY A 245 -15.96 9.95 -4.34
CA GLY A 245 -14.84 10.37 -3.50
C GLY A 245 -14.51 11.85 -3.67
N VAL A 246 -14.18 12.48 -2.53
CA VAL A 246 -13.60 13.82 -2.47
C VAL A 246 -12.33 13.76 -1.64
N ASN A 247 -11.23 14.26 -2.21
CA ASN A 247 -9.94 14.30 -1.55
C ASN A 247 -9.41 15.74 -1.57
N ILE A 248 -8.97 16.21 -0.41
CA ILE A 248 -8.33 17.51 -0.23
C ILE A 248 -6.97 17.27 0.39
N ASN A 249 -5.94 17.72 -0.27
CA ASN A 249 -4.56 17.68 0.22
C ASN A 249 -4.01 19.11 0.19
N GLY A 250 -3.51 19.56 1.31
CA GLY A 250 -2.89 20.87 1.47
C GLY A 250 -1.48 20.75 2.02
N ARG A 251 -0.63 21.71 1.67
CA ARG A 251 0.67 21.92 2.30
C ARG A 251 0.90 23.41 2.41
N VAL A 252 1.13 23.89 3.60
CA VAL A 252 1.48 25.28 3.87
C VAL A 252 2.84 25.26 4.55
N GLN A 253 3.79 25.95 3.98
CA GLN A 253 5.13 26.12 4.53
C GLN A 253 5.34 27.61 4.92
N LEU A 254 5.69 27.82 6.16
CA LEU A 254 6.03 29.11 6.73
C LEU A 254 7.54 29.13 7.02
N SER A 255 8.25 30.07 6.41
CA SER A 255 9.66 30.38 6.74
C SER A 255 9.69 31.34 7.92
N LEU A 256 10.35 30.97 9.02
CA LEU A 256 10.45 31.78 10.25
C LEU A 256 11.79 32.56 10.34
N GLY A 257 12.70 32.30 9.39
CA GLY A 257 14.04 32.89 9.34
C GLY A 257 15.04 31.96 8.64
N GLU A 258 16.32 32.29 8.73
CA GLU A 258 17.38 31.47 8.11
C GLU A 258 17.41 30.07 8.74
N GLY A 259 17.11 29.06 7.93
CA GLY A 259 17.17 27.65 8.34
C GLY A 259 16.06 27.19 9.29
N GLU A 260 15.02 28.01 9.52
CA GLU A 260 13.87 27.65 10.35
C GLU A 260 12.56 27.70 9.54
N SER A 261 11.77 26.64 9.60
CA SER A 261 10.47 26.57 8.93
C SER A 261 9.48 25.67 9.66
N VAL A 262 8.19 26.01 9.49
CA VAL A 262 7.06 25.17 9.90
C VAL A 262 6.28 24.78 8.65
N GLN A 263 5.96 23.52 8.53
CA GLN A 263 5.12 22.96 7.47
C GLN A 263 3.90 22.33 8.08
N LEU A 264 2.73 22.66 7.55
CA LEU A 264 1.45 22.05 7.89
C LEU A 264 0.92 21.30 6.67
N THR A 265 0.50 20.06 6.86
CA THR A 265 -0.01 19.19 5.78
C THR A 265 -1.38 18.61 6.17
N PRO A 266 -2.50 19.33 5.93
CA PRO A 266 -3.84 18.79 6.08
C PRO A 266 -4.17 17.81 4.96
N PHE A 267 -4.85 16.72 5.33
CA PHE A 267 -5.26 15.66 4.43
C PHE A 267 -6.68 15.21 4.79
N ILE A 268 -7.61 15.31 3.85
CA ILE A 268 -9.02 14.97 4.04
C ILE A 268 -9.44 14.05 2.92
N VAL A 269 -10.05 12.91 3.27
CA VAL A 269 -10.68 11.98 2.34
C VAL A 269 -12.11 11.72 2.82
N VAL A 270 -13.05 11.87 1.91
CA VAL A 270 -14.43 11.45 2.12
C VAL A 270 -14.82 10.58 0.94
N SER A 271 -15.27 9.35 1.20
CA SER A 271 -15.82 8.52 0.16
C SER A 271 -17.08 7.82 0.62
N GLN A 272 -18.01 7.65 -0.33
CA GLN A 272 -19.22 6.87 -0.17
C GLN A 272 -19.22 5.77 -1.22
N SER A 273 -19.65 4.57 -0.85
CA SER A 273 -19.74 3.43 -1.77
C SER A 273 -21.09 2.73 -1.62
N THR A 274 -21.61 2.24 -2.72
CA THR A 274 -22.75 1.32 -2.75
C THR A 274 -22.38 0.11 -3.57
N ASN A 275 -22.84 -1.07 -3.14
CA ASN A 275 -22.65 -2.30 -3.90
C ASN A 275 -23.95 -3.09 -3.93
N GLY A 276 -24.16 -3.82 -5.04
CA GLY A 276 -25.28 -4.71 -5.20
C GLY A 276 -24.81 -6.02 -5.81
N THR A 277 -25.00 -7.14 -5.12
CA THR A 277 -24.65 -8.47 -5.59
C THR A 277 -25.91 -9.28 -5.89
N GLN A 278 -25.91 -9.99 -7.00
CA GLN A 278 -26.89 -11.03 -7.32
C GLN A 278 -26.13 -12.31 -7.66
N SER A 279 -26.55 -13.42 -7.07
CA SER A 279 -25.94 -14.73 -7.28
C SER A 279 -26.99 -15.82 -7.34
N GLN A 280 -26.76 -16.81 -8.19
CA GLN A 280 -27.54 -18.01 -8.36
C GLN A 280 -26.64 -19.22 -8.07
N LEU A 281 -27.16 -20.18 -7.32
CA LEU A 281 -26.50 -21.42 -6.96
C LEU A 281 -27.28 -22.60 -7.53
N ASP A 282 -26.69 -23.28 -8.49
CA ASP A 282 -27.23 -24.51 -9.08
C ASP A 282 -26.50 -25.72 -8.46
N GLN A 283 -27.23 -26.68 -7.97
CA GLN A 283 -26.68 -27.92 -7.42
C GLN A 283 -27.18 -29.14 -8.21
N VAL A 284 -26.24 -30.00 -8.62
CA VAL A 284 -26.58 -31.26 -9.29
C VAL A 284 -27.37 -32.16 -8.31
N PRO A 285 -28.56 -32.71 -8.70
CA PRO A 285 -29.33 -33.59 -7.86
C PRO A 285 -28.56 -34.84 -7.43
N GLY A 286 -28.90 -35.38 -6.23
CA GLY A 286 -28.28 -36.58 -5.67
C GLY A 286 -27.16 -36.31 -4.66
N GLY A 287 -26.83 -35.04 -4.36
CA GLY A 287 -25.93 -34.69 -3.26
C GLY A 287 -26.54 -34.95 -1.90
N ILE A 288 -25.70 -35.39 -0.94
CA ILE A 288 -26.12 -35.67 0.44
C ILE A 288 -26.44 -34.38 1.21
N ILE A 289 -25.92 -33.24 0.73
CA ILE A 289 -26.03 -31.92 1.38
C ILE A 289 -26.98 -31.05 0.55
N SER A 290 -28.04 -30.54 1.20
CA SER A 290 -28.95 -29.59 0.57
C SER A 290 -28.25 -28.23 0.34
N PRO A 291 -28.52 -27.50 -0.77
CA PRO A 291 -27.98 -26.19 -0.97
C PRO A 291 -28.52 -25.23 0.11
N PRO A 292 -27.67 -24.34 0.64
CA PRO A 292 -28.08 -23.37 1.66
C PRO A 292 -29.09 -22.34 1.12
N TYR A 293 -29.09 -22.10 -0.19
CA TYR A 293 -30.00 -21.24 -0.94
C TYR A 293 -29.97 -21.66 -2.42
N ALA A 294 -30.94 -21.23 -3.22
CA ALA A 294 -30.87 -21.29 -4.68
C ALA A 294 -30.36 -19.99 -5.29
N ARG A 295 -30.66 -18.87 -4.66
CA ARG A 295 -30.13 -17.55 -5.04
C ARG A 295 -30.01 -16.64 -3.83
N TYR A 296 -29.16 -15.61 -3.94
CA TYR A 296 -29.18 -14.51 -2.98
C TYR A 296 -29.04 -13.16 -3.69
N THR A 297 -29.51 -12.12 -3.00
CA THR A 297 -29.20 -10.73 -3.30
C THR A 297 -28.53 -10.12 -2.08
N SER A 298 -27.55 -9.24 -2.34
CA SER A 298 -26.91 -8.45 -1.27
C SER A 298 -26.83 -7.00 -1.69
N GLU A 299 -27.23 -6.10 -0.82
CA GLU A 299 -27.08 -4.66 -0.98
C GLU A 299 -26.19 -4.17 0.13
N GLY A 300 -25.25 -3.31 -0.20
CA GLY A 300 -24.33 -2.73 0.77
C GLY A 300 -24.12 -1.25 0.51
N ASP A 301 -23.95 -0.51 1.58
CA ASP A 301 -23.50 0.87 1.56
C ASP A 301 -22.34 1.07 2.55
N GLY A 302 -21.45 1.99 2.21
CA GLY A 302 -20.30 2.30 3.04
C GLY A 302 -19.93 3.77 2.94
N ARG A 303 -19.48 4.33 4.05
CA ARG A 303 -18.95 5.69 4.13
C ARG A 303 -17.61 5.66 4.86
N PHE A 304 -16.61 6.25 4.24
CA PHE A 304 -15.29 6.45 4.83
C PHE A 304 -14.98 7.94 4.92
N THR A 305 -14.55 8.40 6.07
CA THR A 305 -14.08 9.77 6.28
C THR A 305 -12.76 9.71 7.03
N LEU A 306 -11.74 10.40 6.52
CA LEU A 306 -10.45 10.58 7.16
C LEU A 306 -10.11 12.07 7.20
N VAL A 307 -9.80 12.58 8.37
CA VAL A 307 -9.25 13.92 8.56
C VAL A 307 -7.95 13.77 9.34
N ARG A 308 -6.86 14.25 8.77
CA ARG A 308 -5.53 14.19 9.37
C ARG A 308 -4.78 15.49 9.09
N THR A 309 -3.93 15.89 10.00
CA THR A 309 -2.95 16.95 9.77
C THR A 309 -1.61 16.55 10.37
N ASN A 310 -0.55 16.84 9.64
CA ASN A 310 0.83 16.70 10.13
C ASN A 310 1.47 18.09 10.15
N THR A 311 2.16 18.38 11.22
CA THR A 311 2.96 19.59 11.38
C THR A 311 4.42 19.17 11.51
N GLN A 312 5.30 19.75 10.72
CA GLN A 312 6.74 19.56 10.82
C GLN A 312 7.40 20.91 11.09
N TRP A 313 8.11 20.99 12.19
CA TRP A 313 9.01 22.10 12.47
C TRP A 313 10.45 21.65 12.29
N GLN A 314 11.23 22.43 11.58
CA GLN A 314 12.64 22.18 11.42
C GLN A 314 13.45 23.45 11.69
N LYS A 315 14.62 23.28 12.29
CA LYS A 315 15.54 24.36 12.61
C LYS A 315 16.98 23.94 12.39
N ASN A 316 17.74 24.80 11.71
CA ASN A 316 19.18 24.71 11.61
C ASN A 316 19.79 25.29 12.90
N LEU A 317 20.58 24.50 13.62
CA LEU A 317 21.18 24.90 14.90
C LEU A 317 22.62 25.40 14.74
N GLY A 318 23.11 25.51 13.49
CA GLY A 318 24.52 25.82 13.21
C GLY A 318 25.43 24.58 13.28
N ASP A 319 26.67 24.72 12.86
CA ASP A 319 27.71 23.66 12.92
C ASP A 319 27.28 22.30 12.35
N GLY A 320 26.50 22.31 11.25
CA GLY A 320 25.99 21.10 10.62
C GLY A 320 24.91 20.36 11.41
N LYS A 321 24.34 21.01 12.46
CA LYS A 321 23.25 20.44 13.26
C LYS A 321 21.90 20.89 12.76
N LYS A 322 20.97 19.95 12.65
CA LYS A 322 19.56 20.21 12.29
C LYS A 322 18.64 19.45 13.24
N MET A 323 17.64 20.13 13.79
CA MET A 323 16.58 19.55 14.58
C MET A 323 15.28 19.55 13.79
N GLU A 324 14.52 18.47 13.92
CA GLU A 324 13.21 18.31 13.30
C GLU A 324 12.26 17.71 14.33
N VAL A 325 11.07 18.30 14.44
CA VAL A 325 9.98 17.78 15.25
C VAL A 325 8.75 17.65 14.35
N ARG A 326 8.15 16.47 14.33
CA ARG A 326 6.88 16.21 13.64
C ARG A 326 5.81 15.87 14.65
N TYR A 327 4.64 16.41 14.46
CA TYR A 327 3.43 16.09 15.23
C TYR A 327 2.28 15.86 14.25
N GLY A 328 1.62 14.75 14.39
CA GLY A 328 0.45 14.41 13.61
C GLY A 328 -0.74 14.06 14.48
N VAL A 329 -1.93 14.43 14.03
CA VAL A 329 -3.19 14.03 14.64
C VAL A 329 -4.19 13.73 13.55
N GLY A 330 -5.02 12.71 13.78
CA GLY A 330 -6.03 12.33 12.81
C GLY A 330 -7.15 11.51 13.41
N THR A 331 -8.28 11.51 12.70
CA THR A 331 -9.41 10.66 12.99
C THR A 331 -9.99 10.12 11.68
N GLY A 332 -10.34 8.85 11.69
CA GLY A 332 -11.02 8.16 10.59
C GLY A 332 -12.31 7.54 11.08
N THR A 333 -13.35 7.56 10.27
CA THR A 333 -14.60 6.83 10.50
C THR A 333 -14.90 5.96 9.29
N PHE A 334 -15.34 4.75 9.56
CA PHE A 334 -15.84 3.82 8.55
C PHE A 334 -17.19 3.28 9.02
N GLU A 335 -18.22 3.57 8.27
CA GLU A 335 -19.57 3.07 8.47
C GLU A 335 -19.92 2.16 7.30
N SER A 336 -20.49 0.99 7.58
CA SER A 336 -20.99 0.11 6.54
C SER A 336 -22.24 -0.62 6.99
N ARG A 337 -23.10 -0.89 6.02
CA ARG A 337 -24.24 -1.77 6.15
C ARG A 337 -24.27 -2.74 5.00
N GLY A 338 -24.57 -4.00 5.29
CA GLY A 338 -24.79 -5.06 4.31
C GLY A 338 -26.10 -5.78 4.61
N LEU A 339 -26.99 -5.85 3.63
CA LEU A 339 -28.25 -6.56 3.71
C LEU A 339 -28.24 -7.70 2.70
N ARG A 340 -28.17 -8.94 3.18
CA ARG A 340 -28.23 -10.15 2.35
C ARG A 340 -29.57 -10.85 2.55
N LYS A 341 -30.22 -11.22 1.44
CA LYS A 341 -31.47 -11.99 1.39
C LYS A 341 -31.24 -13.28 0.59
N GLU A 342 -31.58 -14.40 1.16
CA GLU A 342 -31.43 -15.73 0.56
C GLU A 342 -32.80 -16.33 0.27
N PHE A 343 -32.89 -17.04 -0.85
CA PHE A 343 -34.11 -17.59 -1.38
C PHE A 343 -33.89 -19.05 -1.77
N ASP A 344 -34.89 -19.90 -1.53
CA ASP A 344 -34.92 -21.29 -2.00
C ASP A 344 -35.27 -21.40 -3.49
N SER A 345 -35.34 -22.62 -4.01
CA SER A 345 -35.68 -22.93 -5.40
C SER A 345 -37.11 -22.56 -5.79
N THR A 346 -38.00 -22.33 -4.83
CA THR A 346 -39.40 -21.88 -5.07
C THR A 346 -39.49 -20.35 -5.10
N GLY A 347 -38.42 -19.65 -4.74
CA GLY A 347 -38.35 -18.18 -4.65
C GLY A 347 -38.82 -17.66 -3.28
N LEU A 348 -39.08 -18.54 -2.31
CA LEU A 348 -39.38 -18.12 -0.93
C LEU A 348 -38.12 -17.64 -0.23
N GLN A 349 -38.20 -16.48 0.44
CA GLN A 349 -37.09 -15.96 1.23
C GLN A 349 -36.92 -16.79 2.51
N THR A 350 -35.74 -17.41 2.64
CA THR A 350 -35.43 -18.33 3.77
C THR A 350 -34.63 -17.66 4.86
N ARG A 351 -33.77 -16.70 4.48
CA ARG A 351 -32.88 -16.02 5.44
C ARG A 351 -32.62 -14.57 5.05
N THR A 352 -32.50 -13.72 6.08
CA THR A 352 -32.01 -12.33 5.94
C THR A 352 -30.89 -12.13 6.93
N VAL A 353 -29.81 -11.50 6.47
CA VAL A 353 -28.69 -11.06 7.33
C VAL A 353 -28.48 -9.56 7.11
N ASP A 354 -28.66 -8.76 8.18
CA ASP A 354 -28.37 -7.32 8.19
C ASP A 354 -27.15 -7.11 9.11
N ASP A 355 -26.01 -6.76 8.49
CA ASP A 355 -24.74 -6.55 9.18
C ASP A 355 -24.39 -5.07 9.14
N ARG A 356 -24.20 -4.45 10.29
CA ARG A 356 -23.89 -3.03 10.45
C ARG A 356 -22.60 -2.90 11.22
N THR A 357 -21.68 -2.11 10.66
CA THR A 357 -20.40 -1.85 11.29
C THR A 357 -20.15 -0.35 11.33
N ASN A 358 -19.75 0.14 12.49
CA ASN A 358 -19.25 1.49 12.66
C ASN A 358 -17.86 1.41 13.32
N THR A 359 -16.86 1.91 12.64
CA THR A 359 -15.50 1.96 13.17
C THR A 359 -15.02 3.40 13.21
N ARG A 360 -14.55 3.82 14.38
CA ARG A 360 -13.85 5.10 14.56
C ARG A 360 -12.44 4.82 15.05
N GLU A 361 -11.47 5.41 14.38
CA GLU A 361 -10.07 5.37 14.79
C GLU A 361 -9.55 6.79 14.95
N SER A 362 -8.90 7.08 16.05
CA SER A 362 -8.26 8.36 16.31
C SER A 362 -6.85 8.10 16.80
N GLY A 363 -5.90 8.92 16.36
CA GLY A 363 -4.51 8.72 16.73
C GLY A 363 -3.72 10.01 16.65
N TRP A 364 -2.55 9.96 17.28
CA TRP A 364 -1.54 11.01 17.21
C TRP A 364 -0.16 10.37 17.14
N ASN A 365 0.77 11.09 16.53
CA ASN A 365 2.18 10.72 16.53
C ASN A 365 3.06 11.92 16.82
N LEU A 366 4.18 11.69 17.46
CA LEU A 366 5.23 12.66 17.74
C LEU A 366 6.58 12.05 17.40
N THR A 367 7.34 12.75 16.56
CA THR A 367 8.72 12.35 16.19
C THR A 367 9.66 13.51 16.47
N GLY A 368 10.72 13.26 17.19
CA GLY A 368 11.85 14.16 17.36
C GLY A 368 13.09 13.58 16.71
N LYS A 369 13.77 14.34 15.85
CA LYS A 369 14.99 13.94 15.16
C LYS A 369 16.06 15.02 15.29
N LEU A 370 17.27 14.61 15.64
CA LEU A 370 18.48 15.42 15.61
C LEU A 370 19.44 14.79 14.60
N SER A 371 19.94 15.61 13.68
CA SER A 371 20.97 15.23 12.73
C SER A 371 22.17 16.14 12.85
N GLN A 372 23.36 15.58 12.69
CA GLN A 372 24.63 16.33 12.74
C GLN A 372 25.58 15.82 11.67
N GLN A 373 26.04 16.76 10.84
CA GLN A 373 27.11 16.51 9.89
C GLN A 373 28.44 16.87 10.55
N LEU A 374 29.38 15.92 10.63
CA LEU A 374 30.72 16.13 11.18
C LEU A 374 31.73 16.42 10.05
N GLN A 375 32.83 17.06 10.38
CA GLN A 375 33.88 17.45 9.43
C GLN A 375 34.58 16.27 8.75
N ASN A 376 34.56 15.10 9.36
CA ASN A 376 35.16 13.85 8.84
C ASN A 376 34.16 12.98 8.06
N GLU A 377 33.18 13.59 7.41
CA GLU A 377 32.16 12.97 6.55
C GLU A 377 31.19 12.01 7.27
N HIS A 378 31.13 12.01 8.60
CA HIS A 378 30.10 11.31 9.36
C HIS A 378 28.80 12.10 9.40
N SER A 379 27.68 11.42 9.14
CA SER A 379 26.32 11.97 9.22
C SER A 379 25.54 11.21 10.30
N LEU A 380 25.56 11.77 11.51
CA LEU A 380 24.88 11.20 12.66
C LEU A 380 23.42 11.61 12.68
N VAL A 381 22.52 10.65 12.91
CA VAL A 381 21.10 10.91 13.12
C VAL A 381 20.60 10.11 14.31
N GLY A 382 19.89 10.77 15.22
CA GLY A 382 19.22 10.12 16.34
C GLY A 382 17.78 10.61 16.45
N GLY A 383 16.88 9.75 16.93
CA GLY A 383 15.49 10.12 17.04
C GLY A 383 14.67 9.29 18.02
N LEU A 384 13.53 9.86 18.37
CA LEU A 384 12.49 9.26 19.20
C LEU A 384 11.16 9.38 18.47
N GLU A 385 10.36 8.31 18.46
CA GLU A 385 9.03 8.27 17.89
C GLU A 385 8.04 7.74 18.92
N LEU A 386 6.92 8.41 19.04
CA LEU A 386 5.75 8.00 19.80
C LEU A 386 4.57 7.96 18.84
N ASP A 387 3.81 6.89 18.84
CA ASP A 387 2.64 6.70 18.01
C ASP A 387 1.55 6.04 18.85
N SER A 388 0.37 6.62 18.86
CA SER A 388 -0.77 6.08 19.60
C SER A 388 -2.02 6.13 18.75
N SER A 389 -2.75 5.03 18.72
CA SER A 389 -4.06 4.96 18.10
C SER A 389 -5.08 4.28 19.01
N VAL A 390 -6.31 4.76 18.95
CA VAL A 390 -7.46 4.20 19.64
C VAL A 390 -8.53 3.89 18.61
N ARG A 391 -8.94 2.63 18.53
CA ARG A 391 -9.99 2.15 17.67
C ARG A 391 -11.21 1.74 18.49
N ARG A 392 -12.36 2.24 18.08
CA ARG A 392 -13.68 1.78 18.53
C ARG A 392 -14.40 1.18 17.37
N ASN A 393 -14.89 -0.03 17.52
CA ASN A 393 -15.62 -0.75 16.49
C ASN A 393 -16.92 -1.26 17.10
N SER A 394 -18.06 -0.78 16.58
CA SER A 394 -19.38 -1.28 16.91
C SER A 394 -19.89 -2.13 15.74
N ARG A 395 -20.36 -3.32 16.01
CA ARG A 395 -20.91 -4.22 15.00
C ARG A 395 -22.16 -4.91 15.51
N THR A 396 -23.25 -4.80 14.76
CA THR A 396 -24.52 -5.50 15.01
C THR A 396 -24.84 -6.38 13.81
N THR A 397 -25.11 -7.65 14.06
CA THR A 397 -25.53 -8.62 13.03
C THR A 397 -26.90 -9.15 13.40
N LEU A 398 -27.90 -8.92 12.54
CA LEU A 398 -29.26 -9.44 12.70
C LEU A 398 -29.49 -10.55 11.70
N GLN A 399 -29.92 -11.72 12.16
CA GLN A 399 -30.42 -12.82 11.30
C GLN A 399 -31.93 -12.94 11.47
N ASN A 400 -32.69 -12.77 10.39
CA ASN A 400 -34.16 -12.75 10.39
C ASN A 400 -34.71 -11.75 11.42
N GLY A 401 -34.05 -10.59 11.60
CA GLY A 401 -34.44 -9.55 12.55
C GLY A 401 -34.00 -9.80 14.00
N LEU A 402 -33.42 -10.96 14.31
CA LEU A 402 -32.94 -11.27 15.65
C LEU A 402 -31.42 -11.08 15.74
N PRO A 403 -30.90 -10.45 16.80
CA PRO A 403 -29.47 -10.28 16.96
C PRO A 403 -28.77 -11.63 17.19
N ILE A 404 -27.59 -11.77 16.56
CA ILE A 404 -26.70 -12.91 16.73
C ILE A 404 -25.31 -12.45 17.17
N LEU A 405 -24.55 -13.32 17.86
CA LEU A 405 -23.21 -13.03 18.39
C LEU A 405 -23.17 -11.94 19.46
N THR A 406 -24.28 -11.73 20.17
CA THR A 406 -24.40 -10.73 21.25
C THR A 406 -23.49 -11.02 22.43
N GLU A 407 -23.13 -12.30 22.67
CA GLU A 407 -22.20 -12.72 23.71
C GLU A 407 -20.76 -12.18 23.54
N PHE A 408 -20.43 -11.71 22.36
CA PHE A 408 -19.11 -11.10 22.09
C PHE A 408 -19.10 -9.58 22.22
N GLY A 409 -20.21 -8.97 22.70
CA GLY A 409 -20.40 -7.55 22.78
C GLY A 409 -20.54 -6.88 21.39
N ASP A 410 -21.26 -5.79 21.34
CA ASP A 410 -21.42 -5.01 20.10
C ASP A 410 -20.26 -4.03 19.91
N ASP A 411 -19.60 -3.63 20.99
CA ASP A 411 -18.52 -2.64 21.01
C ASP A 411 -17.16 -3.27 21.35
N LEU A 412 -16.17 -2.99 20.51
CA LEU A 412 -14.77 -3.34 20.72
C LEU A 412 -13.96 -2.03 20.86
N HIS A 413 -13.22 -1.92 21.94
CA HIS A 413 -12.27 -0.84 22.17
C HIS A 413 -10.85 -1.41 22.14
N ALA A 414 -9.98 -0.88 21.28
CA ALA A 414 -8.58 -1.29 21.18
C ALA A 414 -7.66 -0.06 21.15
N ALA A 415 -6.63 -0.06 21.96
CA ALA A 415 -5.59 0.96 22.01
C ALA A 415 -4.25 0.35 21.64
N VAL A 416 -3.48 1.03 20.79
CA VAL A 416 -2.12 0.67 20.44
C VAL A 416 -1.21 1.83 20.80
N LEU A 417 -0.12 1.54 21.50
CA LEU A 417 0.97 2.47 21.77
C LEU A 417 2.26 1.87 21.20
N ARG A 418 2.96 2.65 20.38
CA ARG A 418 4.29 2.32 19.87
C ARG A 418 5.28 3.37 20.29
N VAL A 419 6.40 2.93 20.82
CA VAL A 419 7.55 3.75 21.17
C VAL A 419 8.74 3.23 20.40
N ALA A 420 9.48 4.12 19.73
CA ALA A 420 10.72 3.74 19.06
C ALA A 420 11.82 4.76 19.33
N THR A 421 13.04 4.28 19.45
CA THR A 421 14.25 5.11 19.51
C THR A 421 15.28 4.55 18.56
N TYR A 422 16.06 5.42 17.95
CA TYR A 422 17.05 5.01 16.97
C TYR A 422 18.26 5.93 16.95
N ALA A 423 19.37 5.38 16.52
CA ALA A 423 20.59 6.11 16.17
C ALA A 423 21.18 5.48 14.91
N GLN A 424 21.75 6.32 14.07
CA GLN A 424 22.43 5.88 12.85
C GLN A 424 23.59 6.80 12.51
N ASP A 425 24.59 6.23 11.85
CA ASP A 425 25.71 6.94 11.26
C ASP A 425 25.89 6.51 9.82
N GLU A 426 26.07 7.47 8.95
CA GLU A 426 26.42 7.24 7.57
C GLU A 426 27.71 8.04 7.27
N TRP A 427 28.73 7.37 6.75
CA TRP A 427 30.02 7.98 6.49
C TRP A 427 30.68 7.42 5.23
N ASN A 428 31.66 8.17 4.72
CA ASN A 428 32.43 7.80 3.55
C ASN A 428 33.89 7.50 3.96
N PRO A 429 34.23 6.23 4.29
CA PRO A 429 35.61 5.83 4.59
C PRO A 429 36.59 6.18 3.47
N SER A 430 36.11 6.22 2.24
CA SER A 430 36.83 6.70 1.05
C SER A 430 35.84 7.21 0.00
N LYS A 431 36.33 7.87 -1.03
CA LYS A 431 35.51 8.29 -2.17
C LYS A 431 34.84 7.13 -2.92
N GLN A 432 35.33 5.91 -2.72
CA GLN A 432 34.82 4.68 -3.34
C GLN A 432 33.83 3.94 -2.43
N ILE A 433 33.88 4.15 -1.12
CA ILE A 433 33.13 3.39 -0.13
C ILE A 433 32.26 4.34 0.68
N SER A 434 30.96 4.05 0.73
CA SER A 434 30.03 4.63 1.71
C SER A 434 29.53 3.53 2.62
N ALA A 435 29.48 3.79 3.91
CA ALA A 435 29.03 2.86 4.94
C ALA A 435 27.92 3.47 5.78
N TYR A 436 27.04 2.63 6.26
CA TYR A 436 25.94 2.99 7.15
C TYR A 436 25.82 1.96 8.25
N ALA A 437 25.67 2.41 9.48
CA ALA A 437 25.34 1.59 10.64
C ALA A 437 24.18 2.24 11.40
N GLY A 438 23.16 1.46 11.69
CA GLY A 438 21.98 1.91 12.41
C GLY A 438 21.53 0.90 13.46
N LEU A 439 20.94 1.40 14.52
CA LEU A 439 20.31 0.61 15.56
C LEU A 439 18.97 1.24 15.90
N ARG A 440 17.92 0.41 15.90
CA ARG A 440 16.57 0.84 16.28
C ARG A 440 15.96 -0.14 17.27
N TRP A 441 15.37 0.40 18.32
CA TRP A 441 14.52 -0.33 19.24
C TRP A 441 13.08 0.13 19.09
N GLU A 442 12.15 -0.81 19.04
CA GLU A 442 10.71 -0.54 19.01
C GLU A 442 9.99 -1.39 20.06
N GLY A 443 9.12 -0.77 20.84
CA GLY A 443 8.17 -1.40 21.75
C GLY A 443 6.75 -1.12 21.29
N ILE A 444 5.90 -2.16 21.28
CA ILE A 444 4.50 -2.07 20.86
C ILE A 444 3.65 -2.70 21.96
N GLU A 445 2.64 -1.99 22.41
CA GLU A 445 1.62 -2.48 23.30
C GLU A 445 0.25 -2.35 22.65
N THR A 446 -0.51 -3.45 22.59
CA THR A 446 -1.89 -3.49 22.13
C THR A 446 -2.77 -3.94 23.28
N ARG A 447 -3.71 -3.09 23.67
CA ARG A 447 -4.69 -3.38 24.72
C ARG A 447 -6.10 -3.34 24.14
N SER A 448 -6.92 -4.29 24.57
CA SER A 448 -8.37 -4.24 24.35
C SER A 448 -9.04 -4.37 25.70
N ASP A 449 -9.99 -3.47 25.95
CA ASP A 449 -10.76 -3.40 27.17
C ASP A 449 -12.24 -3.43 26.78
N SER A 450 -12.76 -4.63 26.58
CA SER A 450 -14.18 -4.88 26.40
C SER A 450 -14.68 -5.80 27.51
N ASP A 451 -15.95 -5.76 27.82
CA ASP A 451 -16.56 -6.59 28.87
C ASP A 451 -16.37 -8.10 28.62
N VAL A 452 -16.08 -8.50 27.38
CA VAL A 452 -15.97 -9.90 26.95
C VAL A 452 -14.54 -10.31 26.60
N TYR A 453 -13.67 -9.35 26.18
CA TYR A 453 -12.30 -9.62 25.78
C TYR A 453 -11.33 -8.63 26.44
N GLN A 454 -10.54 -9.13 27.36
CA GLN A 454 -9.37 -8.40 27.86
C GLN A 454 -8.14 -8.95 27.15
N VAL A 455 -7.54 -8.15 26.28
CA VAL A 455 -6.32 -8.50 25.56
C VAL A 455 -5.24 -7.51 25.94
N SER A 456 -4.10 -8.01 26.35
CA SER A 456 -2.86 -7.25 26.51
C SER A 456 -1.75 -8.00 25.79
N ASN A 457 -1.31 -7.45 24.65
CA ASN A 457 -0.18 -7.99 23.89
C ASN A 457 0.95 -6.97 23.90
N GLN A 458 2.13 -7.38 24.35
CA GLN A 458 3.33 -6.54 24.39
C GLN A 458 4.44 -7.22 23.60
N SER A 459 5.10 -6.45 22.76
CA SER A 459 6.27 -6.91 22.01
C SER A 459 7.35 -5.84 21.95
N SER A 460 8.61 -6.27 21.89
CA SER A 460 9.73 -5.37 21.65
C SER A 460 10.75 -6.00 20.71
N VAL A 461 11.35 -5.18 19.85
CA VAL A 461 12.31 -5.63 18.85
C VAL A 461 13.49 -4.67 18.80
N LEU A 462 14.71 -5.21 18.85
CA LEU A 462 15.95 -4.50 18.57
C LEU A 462 16.43 -4.88 17.17
N SER A 463 16.65 -3.88 16.32
CA SER A 463 16.96 -4.04 14.89
C SER A 463 18.29 -3.37 14.54
N PRO A 464 19.41 -4.11 14.49
CA PRO A 464 20.64 -3.63 13.89
C PRO A 464 20.55 -3.64 12.36
N LEU A 465 21.14 -2.63 11.73
CA LEU A 465 21.11 -2.37 10.30
C LEU A 465 22.50 -1.95 9.81
N LEU A 466 22.99 -2.61 8.77
CA LEU A 466 24.27 -2.29 8.15
C LEU A 466 24.08 -2.19 6.65
N HIS A 467 24.56 -1.11 6.02
CA HIS A 467 24.58 -0.97 4.57
C HIS A 467 25.97 -0.52 4.13
N ALA A 468 26.38 -0.95 2.98
CA ALA A 468 27.60 -0.50 2.35
C ALA A 468 27.41 -0.32 0.86
N THR A 469 28.10 0.68 0.31
CA THR A 469 28.16 0.93 -1.12
C THR A 469 29.63 0.99 -1.52
N TRP A 470 29.95 0.31 -2.61
CA TRP A 470 31.32 0.31 -3.17
C TRP A 470 31.28 0.65 -4.66
N LYS A 471 32.13 1.60 -5.04
CA LYS A 471 32.41 2.00 -6.42
C LYS A 471 33.81 1.51 -6.77
N PRO A 472 34.03 0.66 -7.79
CA PRO A 472 35.35 0.15 -8.12
C PRO A 472 36.39 1.24 -8.38
N PHE A 473 35.97 2.37 -8.95
CA PHE A 473 36.78 3.57 -9.20
C PHE A 473 35.99 4.83 -8.82
N GLU A 474 36.65 5.94 -8.49
CA GLU A 474 35.98 7.21 -8.15
C GLU A 474 35.03 7.70 -9.24
N THR A 475 35.39 7.52 -10.50
CA THR A 475 34.61 7.90 -11.68
C THR A 475 33.74 6.79 -12.23
N SER A 476 33.70 5.62 -11.54
CA SER A 476 32.95 4.45 -12.02
C SER A 476 31.47 4.74 -12.15
N ARG A 477 30.89 4.21 -13.21
CA ARG A 477 29.43 4.12 -13.37
C ARG A 477 28.86 2.88 -12.70
N ASP A 478 29.74 1.97 -12.25
CA ASP A 478 29.38 0.77 -11.53
C ASP A 478 29.33 1.02 -10.04
N GLN A 479 28.35 0.45 -9.40
CA GLN A 479 28.16 0.53 -7.95
C GLN A 479 27.64 -0.79 -7.42
N PHE A 480 28.29 -1.29 -6.38
CA PHE A 480 27.83 -2.43 -5.61
C PHE A 480 27.24 -1.96 -4.31
N ARG A 481 26.12 -2.59 -3.89
CA ARG A 481 25.49 -2.34 -2.60
C ARG A 481 25.34 -3.63 -1.84
N SER A 482 25.49 -3.58 -0.54
CA SER A 482 25.17 -4.69 0.35
C SER A 482 24.41 -4.21 1.57
N SER A 483 23.58 -5.07 2.13
CA SER A 483 22.77 -4.76 3.32
C SER A 483 22.63 -5.99 4.18
N LEU A 484 22.80 -5.80 5.50
CA LEU A 484 22.45 -6.76 6.54
C LEU A 484 21.43 -6.09 7.46
N THR A 485 20.29 -6.71 7.63
CA THR A 485 19.17 -6.08 8.31
C THR A 485 18.45 -7.06 9.24
N ARG A 486 17.94 -6.54 10.34
CA ARG A 486 16.92 -7.20 11.15
C ARG A 486 15.65 -6.36 11.09
N SER A 487 14.57 -6.96 10.65
CA SER A 487 13.24 -6.36 10.52
C SER A 487 12.19 -7.26 11.16
N TYR A 488 10.97 -6.78 11.27
CA TYR A 488 9.89 -7.55 11.90
C TYR A 488 8.53 -7.21 11.30
N ARG A 489 7.54 -8.06 11.56
CA ARG A 489 6.12 -7.81 11.33
C ARG A 489 5.39 -7.98 12.66
N ALA A 490 4.77 -6.93 13.16
CA ALA A 490 3.88 -7.02 14.31
C ALA A 490 2.55 -7.65 13.91
N ALA A 491 1.95 -8.40 14.82
CA ALA A 491 0.56 -8.82 14.67
C ALA A 491 -0.36 -7.59 14.61
N THR A 492 -1.32 -7.61 13.71
CA THR A 492 -2.29 -6.52 13.58
C THR A 492 -3.34 -6.60 14.69
N THR A 493 -3.99 -5.48 15.00
CA THR A 493 -5.12 -5.45 15.95
C THR A 493 -6.21 -6.47 15.56
N GLY A 494 -6.47 -6.62 14.25
CA GLY A 494 -7.44 -7.61 13.75
C GLY A 494 -7.00 -9.06 14.00
N GLU A 495 -5.71 -9.38 13.88
CA GLU A 495 -5.20 -10.72 14.19
C GLU A 495 -5.23 -11.03 15.69
N LEU A 496 -5.02 -10.02 16.53
CA LEU A 496 -5.02 -10.17 18.00
C LEU A 496 -6.43 -10.27 18.59
N ILE A 497 -7.38 -9.44 18.11
CA ILE A 497 -8.63 -9.13 18.81
C ILE A 497 -9.87 -9.38 17.92
N ALA A 498 -9.75 -10.13 16.82
CA ALA A 498 -10.88 -10.33 15.93
C ALA A 498 -12.07 -10.99 16.64
N ARG A 499 -13.22 -10.28 16.65
CA ARG A 499 -14.50 -10.85 17.03
C ARG A 499 -14.80 -12.06 16.14
N PRO A 500 -15.36 -13.17 16.67
CA PRO A 500 -15.75 -14.32 15.86
C PRO A 500 -16.69 -13.91 14.72
N ALA A 501 -16.43 -14.46 13.54
CA ALA A 501 -17.28 -14.33 12.36
C ALA A 501 -17.72 -15.73 11.94
N ILE A 502 -19.02 -15.97 11.99
CA ILE A 502 -19.62 -17.26 11.64
C ILE A 502 -19.63 -17.46 10.14
N SER A 503 -19.36 -18.69 9.68
CA SER A 503 -19.47 -19.08 8.29
C SER A 503 -20.88 -18.82 7.73
N GLN A 504 -20.96 -18.05 6.63
CA GLN A 504 -22.24 -17.72 5.99
C GLN A 504 -22.92 -18.96 5.37
N LEU A 505 -22.13 -19.94 4.94
CA LEU A 505 -22.64 -21.19 4.37
C LEU A 505 -23.17 -22.14 5.45
N PHE A 506 -22.68 -22.03 6.67
CA PHE A 506 -23.06 -22.89 7.80
C PHE A 506 -23.34 -22.01 9.02
N PRO A 507 -24.45 -21.24 9.00
CA PRO A 507 -24.76 -20.31 10.09
C PRO A 507 -25.13 -20.99 11.40
N THR A 508 -25.59 -22.27 11.36
CA THR A 508 -25.96 -23.06 12.52
C THR A 508 -25.39 -24.48 12.40
N GLY A 509 -25.34 -25.22 13.50
CA GLY A 509 -24.83 -26.60 13.55
C GLY A 509 -23.33 -26.71 13.32
N THR A 510 -22.90 -27.81 12.69
CA THR A 510 -21.50 -28.01 12.31
C THR A 510 -21.19 -27.32 10.99
N ASN A 511 -19.99 -26.73 10.88
CA ASN A 511 -19.49 -26.14 9.63
C ASN A 511 -18.48 -27.08 8.95
N ALA A 512 -17.97 -26.66 7.79
CA ALA A 512 -16.97 -27.38 7.02
C ALA A 512 -15.58 -26.78 7.17
N LEU A 513 -14.55 -27.61 7.02
CA LEU A 513 -13.15 -27.19 6.99
C LEU A 513 -12.89 -26.16 5.87
N SER A 514 -13.57 -26.27 4.73
CA SER A 514 -13.52 -25.34 3.60
C SER A 514 -14.25 -24.01 3.85
N SER A 515 -15.09 -23.94 4.89
CA SER A 515 -15.83 -22.75 5.26
C SER A 515 -15.82 -22.56 6.80
N PRO A 516 -14.63 -22.33 7.39
CA PRO A 516 -14.49 -22.19 8.83
C PRO A 516 -15.05 -20.86 9.34
N ASP A 517 -15.38 -20.83 10.62
CA ASP A 517 -15.53 -19.58 11.35
C ASP A 517 -14.16 -18.87 11.46
N ARG A 518 -14.13 -17.60 11.78
CA ARG A 518 -12.88 -16.84 11.96
C ARG A 518 -12.85 -16.22 13.34
N ALA A 519 -11.69 -16.23 13.99
CA ALA A 519 -11.47 -15.54 15.26
C ALA A 519 -10.01 -15.09 15.40
N GLY A 520 -9.73 -14.15 16.32
CA GLY A 520 -8.38 -13.67 16.59
C GLY A 520 -7.62 -14.56 17.57
N ASN A 521 -6.34 -14.21 17.78
CA ASN A 521 -5.45 -14.85 18.76
C ASN A 521 -4.61 -13.77 19.50
N PRO A 522 -4.91 -13.52 20.79
CA PRO A 522 -4.20 -12.50 21.57
C PRO A 522 -2.74 -12.86 21.90
N ASN A 523 -2.32 -14.11 21.73
CA ASN A 523 -1.02 -14.63 22.13
C ASN A 523 0.03 -14.60 21.01
N LEU A 524 -0.23 -13.88 19.92
CA LEU A 524 0.71 -13.81 18.81
C LEU A 524 2.00 -13.08 19.20
N ALA A 525 3.13 -13.69 18.86
CA ALA A 525 4.44 -13.05 18.87
C ALA A 525 4.69 -12.34 17.51
N PRO A 526 5.52 -11.28 17.47
CA PRO A 526 5.91 -10.67 16.21
C PRO A 526 6.79 -11.63 15.38
N GLU A 527 6.63 -11.61 14.08
CA GLU A 527 7.54 -12.28 13.16
C GLU A 527 8.87 -11.51 13.09
N LEU A 528 9.99 -12.21 13.19
CA LEU A 528 11.34 -11.63 13.16
C LEU A 528 12.07 -12.07 11.90
N ALA A 529 12.54 -11.12 11.09
CA ALA A 529 13.24 -11.40 9.86
C ALA A 529 14.70 -10.91 9.90
N ARG A 530 15.64 -11.78 9.51
CA ARG A 530 17.03 -11.43 9.22
C ARG A 530 17.19 -11.40 7.72
N GLY A 531 17.76 -10.31 7.21
CA GLY A 531 17.87 -10.06 5.77
C GLY A 531 19.31 -9.81 5.34
N PHE A 532 19.65 -10.34 4.18
CA PHE A 532 20.85 -10.04 3.43
C PHE A 532 20.44 -9.60 2.01
N GLU A 533 21.09 -8.56 1.49
CA GLU A 533 20.94 -8.13 0.10
C GLU A 533 22.29 -7.77 -0.50
N ILE A 534 22.42 -8.04 -1.81
CA ILE A 534 23.52 -7.54 -2.62
C ILE A 534 22.96 -7.08 -3.96
N ALA A 535 23.40 -5.90 -4.41
CA ALA A 535 22.96 -5.33 -5.68
C ALA A 535 24.16 -4.83 -6.47
N TYR A 536 24.08 -4.98 -7.79
CA TYR A 536 24.94 -4.35 -8.77
C TYR A 536 24.13 -3.34 -9.57
N GLU A 537 24.65 -2.14 -9.74
CA GLU A 537 24.03 -1.05 -10.50
C GLU A 537 25.05 -0.49 -11.48
N HIS A 538 24.67 -0.41 -12.76
CA HIS A 538 25.43 0.25 -13.82
C HIS A 538 24.65 1.45 -14.34
N TYR A 539 25.21 2.65 -14.18
CA TYR A 539 24.60 3.90 -14.62
C TYR A 539 25.11 4.29 -16.00
N LEU A 540 24.21 4.42 -16.97
CA LEU A 540 24.55 4.82 -18.34
C LEU A 540 24.79 6.34 -18.43
N SER A 541 25.33 6.79 -19.57
CA SER A 541 25.83 8.17 -19.74
C SER A 541 24.75 9.24 -19.77
N LYS A 542 23.54 8.91 -20.23
CA LYS A 542 22.42 9.84 -20.40
C LYS A 542 21.30 9.60 -19.37
N GLY A 543 21.62 8.94 -18.27
CA GLY A 543 20.67 8.70 -17.18
C GLY A 543 19.96 7.36 -17.20
N GLY A 544 20.39 6.41 -18.05
CA GLY A 544 19.92 5.03 -18.02
C GLY A 544 20.50 4.24 -16.83
N LEU A 545 19.88 3.12 -16.49
CA LEU A 545 20.28 2.22 -15.41
C LEU A 545 20.04 0.77 -15.80
N ILE A 546 21.01 -0.09 -15.48
CA ILE A 546 20.87 -1.54 -15.48
C ILE A 546 21.23 -2.01 -14.07
N SER A 547 20.40 -2.82 -13.44
CA SER A 547 20.67 -3.32 -12.10
C SER A 547 20.24 -4.77 -11.92
N ALA A 548 20.96 -5.45 -11.02
CA ALA A 548 20.63 -6.79 -10.53
C ALA A 548 20.71 -6.78 -9.01
N ASN A 549 19.69 -7.30 -8.34
CA ASN A 549 19.62 -7.38 -6.89
C ASN A 549 19.26 -8.79 -6.48
N TYR A 550 20.02 -9.37 -5.56
CA TYR A 550 19.69 -10.60 -4.87
C TYR A 550 19.32 -10.29 -3.42
N PHE A 551 18.26 -10.90 -2.92
CA PHE A 551 17.86 -10.82 -1.52
C PHE A 551 17.63 -12.20 -0.92
N TYR A 552 17.90 -12.30 0.39
CA TYR A 552 17.59 -13.45 1.23
C TYR A 552 16.97 -12.97 2.54
N ARG A 553 15.90 -13.63 2.99
CA ARG A 553 15.21 -13.37 4.26
C ARG A 553 14.97 -14.68 4.98
N ARG A 554 15.34 -14.73 6.27
CA ARG A 554 14.92 -15.80 7.18
C ARG A 554 13.94 -15.20 8.18
N ILE A 555 12.73 -15.75 8.22
CA ILE A 555 11.60 -15.28 9.03
C ILE A 555 11.37 -16.32 10.12
N ASN A 556 11.36 -15.91 11.39
CA ASN A 556 11.00 -16.73 12.52
C ASN A 556 9.61 -16.32 13.03
N ASP A 557 8.90 -17.23 13.68
CA ASP A 557 7.58 -17.03 14.27
C ASP A 557 6.53 -16.57 13.23
N LEU A 558 6.60 -17.14 12.02
CA LEU A 558 5.68 -16.85 10.90
C LEU A 558 4.22 -16.94 11.35
N ILE A 559 3.43 -15.89 11.13
CA ILE A 559 2.00 -15.87 11.45
C ILE A 559 1.21 -16.37 10.23
N ARG A 560 0.45 -17.45 10.44
CA ARG A 560 -0.49 -18.01 9.45
C ARG A 560 -1.83 -18.31 10.06
N ASN A 561 -2.88 -18.28 9.25
CA ASN A 561 -4.18 -18.78 9.63
C ASN A 561 -4.16 -20.32 9.63
N VAL A 562 -4.48 -20.92 10.77
CA VAL A 562 -4.60 -22.36 10.97
C VAL A 562 -6.07 -22.66 11.22
N VAL A 563 -6.60 -23.67 10.54
CA VAL A 563 -7.98 -24.13 10.73
C VAL A 563 -7.96 -25.37 11.63
N ALA A 564 -8.65 -25.28 12.75
CA ALA A 564 -8.79 -26.38 13.72
C ALA A 564 -10.25 -26.59 14.12
N LEU A 565 -10.59 -27.81 14.54
CA LEU A 565 -11.89 -28.12 15.10
C LEU A 565 -11.89 -27.80 16.60
N GLU A 566 -12.63 -26.77 16.98
CA GLU A 566 -12.63 -26.21 18.34
C GLU A 566 -14.01 -26.35 19.03
N ASP A 567 -14.00 -26.44 20.34
CA ASP A 567 -15.17 -26.13 21.17
C ASP A 567 -15.28 -24.62 21.27
N VAL A 568 -16.41 -24.05 20.91
CA VAL A 568 -16.61 -22.60 20.79
C VAL A 568 -17.83 -22.18 21.61
N SER A 569 -17.82 -20.96 22.14
CA SER A 569 -18.93 -20.41 22.93
C SER A 569 -20.17 -20.09 22.09
N TRP A 570 -20.01 -19.83 20.79
CA TRP A 570 -21.11 -19.48 19.87
C TRP A 570 -21.81 -20.66 19.19
N SER A 571 -21.49 -21.89 19.58
CA SER A 571 -22.17 -23.09 19.08
C SER A 571 -22.10 -24.22 20.09
N THR A 572 -23.18 -24.98 20.19
CA THR A 572 -23.21 -26.22 20.97
C THR A 572 -22.44 -27.38 20.33
N ASN A 573 -22.16 -27.26 19.03
CA ASN A 573 -21.34 -28.21 18.27
C ASN A 573 -19.93 -27.69 18.13
N LYS A 574 -18.95 -28.61 18.03
CA LYS A 574 -17.60 -28.21 17.59
C LYS A 574 -17.65 -27.57 16.23
N ARG A 575 -16.83 -26.53 16.05
CA ARG A 575 -16.75 -25.75 14.80
C ARG A 575 -15.33 -25.74 14.29
N TRP A 576 -15.14 -25.79 12.98
CA TRP A 576 -13.89 -25.45 12.36
C TRP A 576 -13.68 -23.96 12.47
N VAL A 577 -12.55 -23.55 13.05
CA VAL A 577 -12.21 -22.14 13.27
C VAL A 577 -10.85 -21.84 12.67
N SER A 578 -10.79 -20.79 11.87
CA SER A 578 -9.55 -20.24 11.33
C SER A 578 -9.01 -19.17 12.27
N ARG A 579 -7.83 -19.41 12.85
CA ARG A 579 -7.14 -18.47 13.74
C ARG A 579 -5.71 -18.20 13.26
N PRO A 580 -5.22 -16.96 13.36
CA PRO A 580 -3.80 -16.67 13.17
C PRO A 580 -2.99 -17.32 14.29
N GLN A 581 -1.89 -18.00 13.92
CA GLN A 581 -0.97 -18.68 14.84
C GLN A 581 0.48 -18.48 14.37
N ASN A 582 1.44 -18.45 15.29
CA ASN A 582 2.86 -18.53 14.95
C ASN A 582 3.18 -20.00 14.59
N VAL A 583 3.38 -20.28 13.30
CA VAL A 583 3.54 -21.65 12.79
C VAL A 583 5.00 -22.07 12.57
N GLY A 584 5.97 -21.23 12.96
CA GLY A 584 7.40 -21.55 12.90
C GLY A 584 8.18 -20.68 11.90
N ASN A 585 9.06 -21.27 11.10
CA ASN A 585 10.02 -20.51 10.31
C ASN A 585 9.74 -20.56 8.80
N ALA A 586 10.20 -19.53 8.11
CA ALA A 586 10.20 -19.49 6.65
C ALA A 586 11.49 -18.85 6.12
N THR A 587 11.82 -19.20 4.88
CA THR A 587 12.83 -18.51 4.09
C THR A 587 12.21 -17.91 2.86
N ALA A 588 12.72 -16.75 2.42
CA ALA A 588 12.34 -16.13 1.15
C ALA A 588 13.60 -15.55 0.50
N GLN A 589 13.77 -15.81 -0.80
CA GLN A 589 14.90 -15.31 -1.58
C GLN A 589 14.47 -14.98 -3.00
N GLY A 590 15.30 -14.23 -3.71
CA GLY A 590 15.00 -13.92 -5.09
C GLY A 590 16.05 -13.05 -5.76
N VAL A 591 15.89 -12.95 -7.08
CA VAL A 591 16.68 -12.08 -7.95
C VAL A 591 15.75 -11.09 -8.64
N GLU A 592 16.10 -9.82 -8.58
CA GLU A 592 15.38 -8.72 -9.23
C GLU A 592 16.32 -8.06 -10.25
N LEU A 593 15.92 -8.08 -11.52
CA LEU A 593 16.64 -7.48 -12.65
C LEU A 593 15.87 -6.26 -13.13
N GLU A 594 16.57 -5.16 -13.37
CA GLU A 594 15.97 -3.90 -13.85
C GLU A 594 16.85 -3.30 -14.96
N ALA A 595 16.21 -2.85 -16.04
CA ALA A 595 16.84 -2.06 -17.06
C ALA A 595 15.91 -0.90 -17.43
N LYS A 596 16.42 0.35 -17.35
CA LYS A 596 15.71 1.58 -17.69
C LYS A 596 16.65 2.48 -18.46
N PHE A 597 16.42 2.67 -19.75
CA PHE A 597 17.28 3.49 -20.60
C PHE A 597 16.55 3.92 -21.88
N ARG A 598 17.10 4.91 -22.57
CA ARG A 598 16.70 5.24 -23.93
C ARG A 598 17.55 4.43 -24.92
N MET A 599 16.91 3.95 -25.99
CA MET A 599 17.60 3.12 -26.98
C MET A 599 18.78 3.83 -27.63
N ASP A 600 18.68 5.14 -27.91
CA ASP A 600 19.77 5.98 -28.46
C ASP A 600 20.94 6.22 -27.49
N GLU A 601 20.84 5.76 -26.26
CA GLU A 601 21.94 5.75 -25.28
C GLU A 601 22.83 4.52 -25.43
N VAL A 602 22.28 3.42 -25.90
CA VAL A 602 22.97 2.12 -26.06
C VAL A 602 23.34 1.89 -27.54
N TRP A 603 22.46 2.26 -28.46
CA TRP A 603 22.66 2.12 -29.91
C TRP A 603 22.60 3.50 -30.57
N THR A 604 23.70 3.93 -31.17
CA THR A 604 23.91 5.30 -31.66
C THR A 604 22.86 5.79 -32.65
N ASP A 605 22.35 4.92 -33.52
CA ASP A 605 21.38 5.27 -34.57
C ASP A 605 19.94 4.88 -34.24
N ALA A 606 19.70 4.42 -33.02
CA ALA A 606 18.36 4.04 -32.61
C ALA A 606 17.41 5.23 -32.41
N LEU A 607 16.13 4.99 -32.56
CA LEU A 607 15.12 5.95 -32.14
C LEU A 607 15.20 6.18 -30.62
N PRO A 608 14.95 7.39 -30.12
CA PRO A 608 14.97 7.69 -28.67
C PRO A 608 13.74 7.12 -27.93
N VAL A 609 13.53 5.82 -28.10
CA VAL A 609 12.50 5.06 -27.37
C VAL A 609 13.00 4.82 -25.96
N SER A 610 12.23 5.21 -24.97
CA SER A 610 12.51 4.88 -23.56
C SER A 610 12.02 3.46 -23.27
N LEU A 611 12.92 2.59 -22.85
CA LEU A 611 12.62 1.22 -22.45
C LEU A 611 12.70 1.10 -20.93
N ARG A 612 11.75 0.35 -20.37
CA ARG A 612 11.76 -0.08 -18.97
C ARG A 612 11.41 -1.55 -18.92
N THR A 613 12.28 -2.29 -18.30
CA THR A 613 12.09 -3.73 -18.10
C THR A 613 12.48 -4.07 -16.67
N ASN A 614 11.65 -4.82 -16.00
CA ASN A 614 12.04 -5.48 -14.76
C ASN A 614 11.52 -6.91 -14.75
N VAL A 615 12.37 -7.81 -14.28
CA VAL A 615 12.06 -9.23 -14.14
C VAL A 615 12.51 -9.65 -12.75
N SER A 616 11.63 -10.31 -12.03
CA SER A 616 11.92 -10.80 -10.67
C SER A 616 11.59 -12.27 -10.57
N PHE A 617 12.46 -13.02 -9.91
CA PHE A 617 12.27 -14.42 -9.57
C PHE A 617 12.24 -14.56 -8.05
N PHE A 618 11.26 -15.31 -7.54
CA PHE A 618 11.07 -15.49 -6.12
C PHE A 618 10.98 -16.97 -5.76
N ASP A 619 11.61 -17.31 -4.64
CA ASP A 619 11.49 -18.61 -4.02
C ASP A 619 11.33 -18.47 -2.52
N SER A 620 10.50 -19.31 -1.92
CA SER A 620 10.29 -19.36 -0.48
C SER A 620 9.88 -20.74 -0.02
N THR A 621 10.18 -21.02 1.25
CA THR A 621 9.86 -22.29 1.91
C THR A 621 9.37 -22.01 3.32
N VAL A 622 8.25 -22.63 3.71
CA VAL A 622 7.74 -22.66 5.08
C VAL A 622 8.08 -24.02 5.68
N GLU A 623 8.95 -24.03 6.69
CA GLU A 623 9.59 -25.27 7.20
C GLU A 623 8.58 -26.30 7.75
N GLN A 624 7.44 -25.84 8.32
CA GLN A 624 6.44 -26.67 8.95
C GLN A 624 5.36 -27.19 8.02
N VAL A 625 5.37 -26.80 6.75
CA VAL A 625 4.45 -27.31 5.73
C VAL A 625 5.20 -28.28 4.84
N LEU A 626 4.76 -29.54 4.81
CA LEU A 626 5.38 -30.56 3.98
C LEU A 626 4.92 -30.43 2.53
N GLY A 627 5.83 -30.66 1.59
CA GLY A 627 5.52 -30.71 0.17
C GLY A 627 6.29 -29.71 -0.70
N PRO A 628 6.20 -29.85 -2.03
CA PRO A 628 7.07 -29.11 -2.96
C PRO A 628 6.65 -27.64 -3.18
N ASN A 629 5.43 -27.27 -2.82
CA ASN A 629 4.87 -25.92 -3.02
C ASN A 629 4.56 -25.19 -1.70
N ASN A 630 5.30 -25.50 -0.64
CA ASN A 630 5.19 -24.94 0.72
C ASN A 630 5.74 -23.49 0.79
N ARG A 631 5.27 -22.64 -0.11
CA ARG A 631 5.72 -21.25 -0.27
C ARG A 631 5.03 -20.30 0.71
N LEU A 632 5.55 -19.09 0.85
CA LEU A 632 4.83 -17.99 1.50
C LEU A 632 3.54 -17.71 0.75
N GLU A 633 2.47 -17.48 1.49
CA GLU A 633 1.14 -17.24 0.95
C GLU A 633 1.12 -16.03 0.01
N GLY A 634 0.55 -16.22 -1.18
CA GLY A 634 0.44 -15.18 -2.20
C GLY A 634 1.73 -14.84 -2.93
N GLN A 635 2.85 -15.58 -2.71
CA GLN A 635 4.10 -15.34 -3.42
C GLN A 635 4.14 -16.10 -4.75
N PRO A 636 4.09 -15.39 -5.91
CA PRO A 636 4.31 -16.02 -7.21
C PRO A 636 5.77 -16.46 -7.38
N ARG A 637 6.05 -17.25 -8.40
CA ARG A 637 7.44 -17.63 -8.74
C ARG A 637 8.24 -16.49 -9.36
N GLY A 638 7.57 -15.46 -9.84
CA GLY A 638 8.22 -14.28 -10.40
C GLY A 638 7.23 -13.28 -10.98
N THR A 639 7.76 -12.20 -11.52
CA THR A 639 7.03 -11.16 -12.25
C THR A 639 7.90 -10.64 -13.39
N ALA A 640 7.27 -10.18 -14.47
CA ALA A 640 7.95 -9.47 -15.53
C ALA A 640 7.13 -8.25 -15.97
N ASN A 641 7.78 -7.10 -16.08
CA ASN A 641 7.20 -5.87 -16.60
C ASN A 641 8.06 -5.37 -17.75
N VAL A 642 7.46 -5.05 -18.87
CA VAL A 642 8.11 -4.43 -20.02
C VAL A 642 7.28 -3.26 -20.47
N GLY A 643 7.90 -2.09 -20.60
CA GLY A 643 7.26 -0.87 -21.07
C GLY A 643 8.15 -0.12 -22.04
N ALA A 644 7.54 0.50 -23.04
CA ALA A 644 8.20 1.35 -24.01
C ALA A 644 7.38 2.61 -24.23
N ASP A 645 8.05 3.75 -24.36
CA ASP A 645 7.42 5.00 -24.76
C ASP A 645 8.29 5.80 -25.72
N TYR A 646 7.63 6.53 -26.59
CA TYR A 646 8.25 7.30 -27.64
C TYR A 646 7.51 8.62 -27.90
N LYS A 647 8.26 9.72 -27.93
CA LYS A 647 7.77 11.00 -28.39
C LYS A 647 8.08 11.14 -29.89
N LEU A 648 7.05 11.23 -30.71
CA LEU A 648 7.17 11.30 -32.16
C LEU A 648 7.95 12.57 -32.58
N ARG A 649 8.94 12.39 -33.46
CA ARG A 649 9.70 13.50 -34.03
C ARG A 649 8.82 14.32 -34.98
N GLY A 650 8.76 15.63 -34.78
CA GLY A 650 7.99 16.55 -35.65
C GLY A 650 6.47 16.56 -35.40
N LEU A 651 5.97 15.74 -34.49
CA LEU A 651 4.56 15.72 -34.07
C LEU A 651 4.44 15.98 -32.56
N PRO A 652 3.42 16.71 -32.11
CA PRO A 652 3.18 16.95 -30.70
C PRO A 652 2.48 15.74 -30.04
N ILE A 653 3.01 14.53 -30.27
CA ILE A 653 2.41 13.27 -29.81
C ILE A 653 3.47 12.45 -29.08
N SER A 654 3.11 11.91 -27.93
CA SER A 654 3.83 10.87 -27.22
C SER A 654 2.95 9.65 -27.06
N MET A 655 3.49 8.45 -27.23
CA MET A 655 2.75 7.20 -27.08
C MET A 655 3.59 6.17 -26.33
N GLY A 656 2.93 5.20 -25.72
CA GLY A 656 3.61 4.09 -25.09
C GLY A 656 2.68 2.94 -24.76
N ALA A 657 3.30 1.80 -24.44
CA ALA A 657 2.60 0.61 -23.99
C ALA A 657 3.43 -0.14 -22.93
N SER A 658 2.76 -0.92 -22.12
CA SER A 658 3.40 -1.81 -21.13
C SER A 658 2.67 -3.13 -21.01
N VAL A 659 3.42 -4.16 -20.64
CA VAL A 659 2.90 -5.49 -20.30
C VAL A 659 3.43 -5.85 -18.91
N ASN A 660 2.50 -6.20 -18.02
CA ASN A 660 2.79 -6.77 -16.71
C ASN A 660 2.38 -8.24 -16.72
N TYR A 661 3.29 -9.13 -16.34
CA TYR A 661 3.08 -10.57 -16.32
C TYR A 661 3.44 -11.16 -14.96
N THR A 662 2.53 -11.96 -14.41
CA THR A 662 2.75 -12.82 -13.25
C THR A 662 2.39 -14.24 -13.67
N PRO A 663 3.31 -15.22 -13.62
CA PRO A 663 3.03 -16.60 -14.00
C PRO A 663 2.05 -17.26 -13.03
N ALA A 664 1.35 -18.29 -13.49
CA ALA A 664 0.57 -19.15 -12.62
C ALA A 664 1.49 -19.87 -11.61
N TYR A 665 0.96 -20.14 -10.43
CA TYR A 665 1.71 -20.82 -9.38
C TYR A 665 0.80 -21.61 -8.43
N ASP A 666 1.38 -22.66 -7.85
CA ASP A 666 0.74 -23.50 -6.85
C ASP A 666 1.27 -23.17 -5.47
N LEU A 667 0.40 -23.27 -4.48
CA LEU A 667 0.67 -23.05 -3.06
C LEU A 667 0.17 -24.24 -2.26
N GLN A 668 1.00 -24.76 -1.38
CA GLN A 668 0.60 -25.66 -0.32
C GLN A 668 0.48 -24.86 0.98
N LEU A 669 -0.76 -24.65 1.43
CA LEU A 669 -1.06 -23.83 2.61
C LEU A 669 -0.91 -24.65 3.90
N SER A 670 -1.21 -25.94 3.85
CA SER A 670 -1.01 -26.92 4.92
C SER A 670 -0.89 -28.32 4.32
N ASP A 671 -0.68 -29.34 5.12
CA ASP A 671 -0.60 -30.74 4.68
C ASP A 671 -1.85 -31.21 3.94
N ILE A 672 -2.98 -30.54 4.19
CA ILE A 672 -4.29 -30.90 3.64
C ILE A 672 -4.89 -29.85 2.70
N GLN A 673 -4.23 -28.70 2.53
CA GLN A 673 -4.80 -27.58 1.76
C GLN A 673 -3.83 -27.09 0.69
N ASN A 674 -4.28 -27.15 -0.56
CA ASN A 674 -3.58 -26.66 -1.74
C ASN A 674 -4.40 -25.58 -2.44
N SER A 675 -3.72 -24.67 -3.11
CA SER A 675 -4.31 -23.63 -3.95
C SER A 675 -3.47 -23.41 -5.19
N SER A 676 -4.12 -23.19 -6.34
CA SER A 676 -3.46 -22.76 -7.57
C SER A 676 -4.00 -21.40 -7.99
N VAL A 677 -3.11 -20.51 -8.36
CA VAL A 677 -3.43 -19.16 -8.80
C VAL A 677 -3.07 -19.03 -10.28
N GLY A 678 -4.03 -18.60 -11.09
CA GLY A 678 -3.85 -18.43 -12.53
C GLY A 678 -2.85 -17.36 -12.91
N ALA A 679 -2.34 -17.44 -14.14
CA ALA A 679 -1.46 -16.42 -14.68
C ALA A 679 -2.19 -15.10 -14.86
N LYS A 680 -1.50 -13.98 -14.60
CA LYS A 680 -2.00 -12.64 -14.75
C LYS A 680 -1.22 -11.89 -15.80
N VAL A 681 -1.91 -11.39 -16.82
CA VAL A 681 -1.33 -10.54 -17.87
C VAL A 681 -2.15 -9.27 -17.94
N VAL A 682 -1.50 -8.12 -17.81
CA VAL A 682 -2.14 -6.80 -17.98
C VAL A 682 -1.35 -6.04 -19.03
N THR A 683 -2.03 -5.60 -20.08
CA THR A 683 -1.46 -4.80 -21.16
C THR A 683 -2.10 -3.43 -21.15
N ASP A 684 -1.29 -2.38 -21.01
CA ASP A 684 -1.74 -0.99 -20.97
C ASP A 684 -1.10 -0.20 -22.12
N ALA A 685 -1.84 0.77 -22.69
CA ALA A 685 -1.33 1.65 -23.72
C ALA A 685 -1.86 3.07 -23.52
N PHE A 686 -1.11 4.05 -24.00
CA PHE A 686 -1.52 5.45 -23.97
C PHE A 686 -1.02 6.25 -25.18
N VAL A 687 -1.75 7.33 -25.48
CA VAL A 687 -1.35 8.38 -26.41
C VAL A 687 -1.61 9.72 -25.75
N VAL A 688 -0.62 10.61 -25.76
CA VAL A 688 -0.74 12.01 -25.31
C VAL A 688 -0.57 12.92 -26.50
N TRP A 689 -1.54 13.77 -26.73
CA TRP A 689 -1.52 14.82 -27.73
C TRP A 689 -1.33 16.18 -27.04
N PHE A 690 -0.18 16.83 -27.28
CA PHE A 690 0.13 18.18 -26.79
C PHE A 690 -0.53 19.19 -27.71
N LEU A 691 -1.72 19.69 -27.33
CA LEU A 691 -2.48 20.67 -28.12
C LEU A 691 -1.74 22.02 -28.21
N ASN A 692 -1.17 22.44 -27.09
CA ASN A 692 -0.33 23.62 -26.94
C ASN A 692 0.51 23.50 -25.64
N PRO A 693 1.42 24.44 -25.28
CA PRO A 693 2.23 24.38 -24.06
C PRO A 693 1.42 24.28 -22.74
N ASN A 694 0.16 24.71 -22.76
CA ASN A 694 -0.72 24.76 -21.60
C ASN A 694 -1.84 23.71 -21.61
N ALA A 695 -2.01 22.96 -22.69
CA ALA A 695 -3.10 21.99 -22.83
C ALA A 695 -2.63 20.70 -23.49
N GLN A 696 -2.99 19.59 -22.92
CA GLN A 696 -2.77 18.26 -23.50
C GLN A 696 -3.97 17.35 -23.32
N LEU A 697 -4.16 16.45 -24.27
CA LEU A 697 -5.22 15.43 -24.27
C LEU A 697 -4.57 14.06 -24.22
N ARG A 698 -4.95 13.26 -23.24
CA ARG A 698 -4.45 11.90 -23.03
C ARG A 698 -5.56 10.90 -23.32
N PHE A 699 -5.24 9.90 -24.11
CA PHE A 699 -6.03 8.69 -24.32
C PHE A 699 -5.30 7.52 -23.66
N SER A 700 -6.01 6.67 -22.94
CA SER A 700 -5.46 5.46 -22.31
C SER A 700 -6.36 4.26 -22.54
N ALA A 701 -5.74 3.08 -22.61
CA ALA A 701 -6.40 1.79 -22.67
C ALA A 701 -5.72 0.89 -21.63
N ASN A 702 -6.44 0.58 -20.54
CA ASN A 702 -5.92 -0.26 -19.48
C ASN A 702 -6.51 -1.65 -19.60
N ASN A 703 -5.67 -2.69 -19.42
CA ASN A 703 -6.01 -4.08 -19.66
C ASN A 703 -6.53 -4.32 -21.10
N LEU A 704 -5.77 -3.84 -22.09
CA LEU A 704 -6.13 -3.85 -23.52
C LEU A 704 -6.45 -5.26 -24.06
N LEU A 705 -5.86 -6.30 -23.50
CA LEU A 705 -6.06 -7.70 -23.85
C LEU A 705 -6.60 -8.45 -22.61
N PRO A 706 -7.89 -8.24 -22.25
CA PRO A 706 -8.44 -8.82 -21.03
C PRO A 706 -8.43 -10.35 -21.08
N ARG A 707 -8.10 -10.98 -19.96
CA ARG A 707 -8.10 -12.44 -19.79
C ARG A 707 -8.77 -12.78 -18.47
N ASP A 708 -9.46 -13.91 -18.44
CA ASP A 708 -10.05 -14.44 -17.23
C ASP A 708 -8.98 -14.83 -16.24
N TYR A 709 -9.27 -14.57 -14.98
CA TYR A 709 -8.38 -14.88 -13.87
C TYR A 709 -8.99 -16.03 -13.07
N ALA A 710 -8.35 -17.22 -13.15
CA ALA A 710 -8.83 -18.42 -12.50
C ALA A 710 -8.00 -18.74 -11.25
N ASN A 711 -8.67 -19.24 -10.21
CA ASN A 711 -8.05 -19.78 -9.01
C ASN A 711 -8.72 -21.11 -8.67
N THR A 712 -7.93 -22.03 -8.12
CA THR A 712 -8.44 -23.29 -7.59
C THR A 712 -7.98 -23.48 -6.15
N ALA A 713 -8.78 -24.14 -5.36
CA ALA A 713 -8.42 -24.59 -4.01
C ALA A 713 -8.87 -26.03 -3.83
N SER A 714 -8.07 -26.83 -3.13
CA SER A 714 -8.37 -28.21 -2.80
C SER A 714 -8.06 -28.46 -1.34
N ILE A 715 -9.00 -29.09 -0.62
CA ILE A 715 -8.87 -29.41 0.80
C ILE A 715 -9.18 -30.90 1.00
N LEU A 716 -8.28 -31.59 1.71
CA LEU A 716 -8.46 -32.97 2.16
C LEU A 716 -9.01 -32.95 3.60
N ASN A 717 -10.22 -33.46 3.79
CA ASN A 717 -10.87 -33.59 5.10
C ASN A 717 -11.15 -35.07 5.40
N GLY A 718 -10.17 -35.75 5.99
CA GLY A 718 -10.27 -37.17 6.24
C GLY A 718 -10.45 -37.98 4.95
N THR A 719 -11.63 -38.50 4.72
CA THR A 719 -11.99 -39.29 3.53
C THR A 719 -12.58 -38.46 2.39
N GLN A 720 -12.70 -37.14 2.57
CA GLN A 720 -13.30 -36.25 1.57
C GLN A 720 -12.24 -35.31 0.97
N ARG A 721 -12.33 -35.09 -0.35
CA ARG A 721 -11.65 -34.00 -1.05
C ARG A 721 -12.67 -32.95 -1.49
N GLN A 722 -12.41 -31.70 -1.14
CA GLN A 722 -13.25 -30.56 -1.47
C GLN A 722 -12.48 -29.66 -2.43
N ASP A 723 -12.94 -29.56 -3.67
CA ASP A 723 -12.34 -28.75 -4.71
C ASP A 723 -13.23 -27.52 -4.99
N SER A 724 -12.62 -26.35 -5.12
CA SER A 724 -13.28 -25.11 -5.53
C SER A 724 -12.49 -24.48 -6.69
N GLU A 725 -13.17 -24.15 -7.77
CA GLU A 725 -12.64 -23.44 -8.93
C GLU A 725 -13.38 -22.12 -9.08
N SER A 726 -12.67 -21.01 -9.24
CA SER A 726 -13.28 -19.72 -9.53
C SER A 726 -12.67 -19.12 -10.79
N ALA A 727 -13.52 -18.58 -11.65
CA ALA A 727 -13.13 -17.80 -12.84
C ALA A 727 -13.74 -16.40 -12.74
N ASN A 728 -12.89 -15.38 -12.87
CA ASN A 728 -13.29 -13.98 -12.78
C ASN A 728 -12.88 -13.26 -14.07
N PRO A 729 -13.84 -12.89 -14.93
CA PRO A 729 -13.55 -12.12 -16.14
C PRO A 729 -12.90 -10.79 -15.81
N SER A 730 -11.92 -10.39 -16.62
CA SER A 730 -11.35 -9.04 -16.58
C SER A 730 -11.86 -8.22 -17.77
N LYS A 731 -11.81 -6.90 -17.65
CA LYS A 731 -12.37 -6.00 -18.65
C LYS A 731 -11.36 -4.96 -19.12
N LEU A 732 -11.52 -4.49 -20.36
CA LEU A 732 -10.80 -3.37 -20.95
C LEU A 732 -11.41 -2.07 -20.43
N ARG A 733 -10.57 -1.11 -20.01
CA ARG A 733 -10.97 0.23 -19.61
C ARG A 733 -10.32 1.26 -20.52
N TRP A 734 -11.15 2.07 -21.17
CA TRP A 734 -10.75 3.25 -21.92
C TRP A 734 -10.74 4.48 -21.03
N GLY A 735 -9.82 5.40 -21.28
CA GLY A 735 -9.76 6.68 -20.57
C GLY A 735 -9.45 7.83 -21.51
N VAL A 736 -10.05 8.98 -21.25
CA VAL A 736 -9.72 10.27 -21.89
C VAL A 736 -9.54 11.29 -20.78
N ARG A 737 -8.43 12.07 -20.83
CA ARG A 737 -8.14 13.09 -19.84
C ARG A 737 -7.60 14.36 -20.51
N LEU A 738 -8.25 15.48 -20.22
CA LEU A 738 -7.80 16.82 -20.57
C LEU A 738 -7.01 17.41 -19.40
N GLU A 739 -5.80 17.90 -19.66
CA GLU A 739 -4.90 18.51 -18.68
C GLU A 739 -4.61 19.95 -19.11
N LEU A 740 -4.92 20.92 -18.24
CA LEU A 740 -4.85 22.34 -18.48
C LEU A 740 -3.94 23.03 -17.46
N LYS A 741 -3.00 23.85 -17.91
CA LYS A 741 -2.26 24.81 -17.07
C LYS A 741 -2.95 26.17 -17.25
N LEU A 742 -3.56 26.65 -16.16
CA LEU A 742 -4.37 27.88 -16.13
C LEU A 742 -3.53 29.12 -15.78
#